data_b22393e2b778482d847675e95def6a2f
#
_entry.id   b22393e2b778482d847675e95def6a2f
#
_cell.length_a   1.000
_cell.length_b   1.000
_cell.length_c   1.000
_cell.angle_alpha   90.00
_cell.angle_beta   90.00
_cell.angle_gamma   90.00
#
_symmetry.space_group_name_H-M   'P 1'
#
loop_
_entity.id
_entity.type
_entity.pdbx_description
1 polymer ?
#
loop_
_entity_poly.entity_id
_entity_poly.type
_entity_poly.pdbx_seq_one_letter_code
_entity_poly.pdbx_strand_id
1 'polypeptide(L)'
;MAFLPFFLTFAGLFIIFLLLDKYLKDKPAKSYKLKWLTSFSAHLAKKENRYKFYFSILSIVLIIVFFARYYFYKDTFSYSPTAGVTKWHKYYDTLHLNSLLICDGAKSFLTLNRFEMVIGTLSNDIWSGLVILSLVSAFYLKENSLFARRYIGAPLTLFVTLFFPILAKGIVGTDYSNYRVYLLGIELGILDFYYFSSAFSKEKATFNKSSIFKLIAILIPFLFTCFSAYTPSLLFGRTALGLSNPHELSNLSHRLFVYLSFLLPILYFILLSSFCKEERRALLLQISLGALIGYVSINRYDIWQSFSTWPLHLCNTAMYTMPITLLFISYGLYYFTFFINVLGAFLALMMPNYSEALYVFSPTITGFFINHLHAFFMPVLIMLLGVYKRPKMKYFVYSQIGFLVYFALVMFVNVDLTAHGDPTDFFFINSDFVAKKLGEWAKNLFNITLTFERNGLTYVVHYAYDIAYYLVYILLAFMMWFVYELLFRGVDELLAVRLARIKSISRHDAYLEIKEKGGLTMEKNQISLVIDHLSKRYPGADSLAVNDVSFSLLGGKIYGFLGKNGAGKSTIIKSIVGIHGFDKGYISVCGHDVNEEPLEAKREIGYVPDNYALYENLSGRQYINYIADLYKVPLDLRKQRIDDLVERLELGPRFDKLMKTYSHGMKQKITIIAALVHEPKIWILDEPMTGLDPNSIFQIKECMKEHARKGNIVFFSSHIIDVVQNICNEVIIIKKGILVKRIDLDKEKEEREHLEETFLNLTSDSKEEIIDVLNDEQASKGAL
;
A
#
# COMPACT_ATOMS: atom_id res chain seq x y z
N MET A 1 -34.27 -21.21 25.78
CA MET A 1 -33.00 -21.79 26.28
C MET A 1 -31.77 -21.42 25.42
N ALA A 2 -31.85 -21.39 24.08
CA ALA A 2 -30.71 -21.10 23.22
C ALA A 2 -30.01 -19.75 23.49
N PHE A 3 -30.73 -18.73 23.91
CA PHE A 3 -30.18 -17.41 24.22
C PHE A 3 -29.59 -17.25 25.63
N LEU A 4 -29.80 -18.19 26.53
CA LEU A 4 -29.30 -18.07 27.91
C LEU A 4 -27.74 -18.00 27.95
N PRO A 5 -27.01 -18.91 27.29
CA PRO A 5 -25.53 -18.83 27.23
C PRO A 5 -25.03 -17.53 26.60
N PHE A 6 -25.72 -17.05 25.56
CA PHE A 6 -25.44 -15.76 24.93
C PHE A 6 -25.54 -14.60 25.93
N PHE A 7 -26.66 -14.46 26.61
CA PHE A 7 -26.89 -13.38 27.58
C PHE A 7 -25.91 -13.45 28.76
N LEU A 8 -25.63 -14.64 29.27
CA LEU A 8 -24.68 -14.82 30.38
C LEU A 8 -23.26 -14.45 29.95
N THR A 9 -22.83 -14.82 28.74
CA THR A 9 -21.52 -14.50 28.20
C THR A 9 -21.38 -13.00 27.95
N PHE A 10 -22.37 -12.39 27.29
CA PHE A 10 -22.34 -10.95 27.00
C PHE A 10 -22.34 -10.12 28.30
N ALA A 11 -23.21 -10.42 29.23
CA ALA A 11 -23.28 -9.72 30.52
C ALA A 11 -22.02 -9.94 31.36
N GLY A 12 -21.50 -11.17 31.39
CA GLY A 12 -20.24 -11.49 32.07
C GLY A 12 -19.06 -10.70 31.53
N LEU A 13 -18.88 -10.66 30.20
CA LEU A 13 -17.85 -9.89 29.55
C LEU A 13 -18.00 -8.38 29.80
N PHE A 14 -19.25 -7.88 29.80
CA PHE A 14 -19.53 -6.47 30.11
C PHE A 14 -19.13 -6.11 31.55
N ILE A 15 -19.49 -6.95 32.51
CA ILE A 15 -19.11 -6.78 33.93
C ILE A 15 -17.59 -6.84 34.08
N ILE A 16 -16.93 -7.83 33.49
CA ILE A 16 -15.47 -7.96 33.51
C ILE A 16 -14.80 -6.70 32.93
N PHE A 17 -15.31 -6.21 31.82
CA PHE A 17 -14.79 -4.99 31.17
C PHE A 17 -14.91 -3.77 32.10
N LEU A 18 -16.06 -3.55 32.72
CA LEU A 18 -16.27 -2.46 33.66
C LEU A 18 -15.36 -2.58 34.90
N LEU A 19 -15.20 -3.79 35.45
CA LEU A 19 -14.34 -4.03 36.59
C LEU A 19 -12.86 -3.80 36.23
N LEU A 20 -12.40 -4.25 35.08
CA LEU A 20 -11.04 -4.04 34.60
C LEU A 20 -10.76 -2.56 34.36
N ASP A 21 -11.68 -1.82 33.73
CA ASP A 21 -11.51 -0.39 33.50
C ASP A 21 -11.46 0.36 34.84
N LYS A 22 -12.34 0.04 35.79
CA LYS A 22 -12.33 0.60 37.16
C LYS A 22 -11.07 0.23 37.95
N TYR A 23 -10.62 -1.04 37.85
CA TYR A 23 -9.45 -1.52 38.58
C TYR A 23 -8.14 -0.94 38.07
N LEU A 24 -8.00 -0.76 36.73
CA LEU A 24 -6.82 -0.25 36.09
C LEU A 24 -6.81 1.29 35.95
N LYS A 25 -7.94 1.94 36.24
CA LYS A 25 -8.03 3.40 36.18
C LYS A 25 -7.15 4.00 37.29
N ASP A 26 -6.35 4.98 36.93
CA ASP A 26 -5.55 5.80 37.83
C ASP A 26 -4.49 5.07 38.70
N LYS A 27 -4.12 3.83 38.35
CA LYS A 27 -3.01 3.18 39.04
C LYS A 27 -1.67 3.51 38.37
N PRO A 28 -0.67 3.97 39.15
CA PRO A 28 0.66 4.18 38.61
C PRO A 28 1.26 2.86 38.09
N ALA A 29 2.09 2.95 37.07
CA ALA A 29 2.76 1.78 36.52
C ALA A 29 3.57 1.08 37.63
N LYS A 30 3.26 -0.20 37.89
CA LYS A 30 3.96 -0.98 38.88
C LYS A 30 5.37 -1.35 38.38
N SER A 31 6.39 -1.15 39.18
CA SER A 31 7.73 -1.64 38.92
C SER A 31 7.84 -3.12 39.31
N TYR A 32 8.30 -3.94 38.39
CA TYR A 32 8.53 -5.37 38.58
C TYR A 32 10.00 -5.70 38.43
N LYS A 33 10.46 -6.78 39.06
CA LYS A 33 11.84 -7.29 38.92
C LYS A 33 12.22 -7.58 37.46
N LEU A 34 11.23 -7.97 36.63
CA LEU A 34 11.42 -8.20 35.21
C LEU A 34 11.10 -6.92 34.42
N LYS A 35 12.08 -6.35 33.73
CA LYS A 35 11.99 -5.08 32.98
C LYS A 35 10.83 -5.09 31.95
N TRP A 36 10.58 -6.22 31.29
CA TRP A 36 9.49 -6.34 30.32
C TRP A 36 8.10 -6.22 30.96
N LEU A 37 7.90 -6.75 32.18
CA LEU A 37 6.65 -6.60 32.95
C LEU A 37 6.42 -5.15 33.38
N THR A 38 7.48 -4.43 33.73
CA THR A 38 7.39 -2.99 34.03
C THR A 38 6.99 -2.19 32.81
N SER A 39 7.62 -2.46 31.66
CA SER A 39 7.27 -1.82 30.37
C SER A 39 5.84 -2.14 29.95
N PHE A 40 5.39 -3.39 30.11
CA PHE A 40 4.04 -3.83 29.82
C PHE A 40 3.00 -3.16 30.74
N SER A 41 3.30 -3.07 32.05
CA SER A 41 2.45 -2.36 33.01
C SER A 41 2.31 -0.86 32.67
N ALA A 42 3.41 -0.22 32.28
CA ALA A 42 3.41 1.17 31.83
C ALA A 42 2.60 1.35 30.54
N HIS A 43 2.70 0.41 29.61
CA HIS A 43 1.92 0.41 28.37
C HIS A 43 0.41 0.31 28.65
N LEU A 44 0.00 -0.58 29.56
CA LEU A 44 -1.40 -0.75 29.96
C LEU A 44 -1.93 0.38 30.87
N ALA A 45 -1.06 1.22 31.44
CA ALA A 45 -1.48 2.38 32.21
C ALA A 45 -2.28 3.39 31.36
N LYS A 46 -1.98 3.49 30.05
CA LYS A 46 -2.74 4.33 29.13
C LYS A 46 -4.07 3.67 28.76
N LYS A 47 -5.18 4.41 28.91
CA LYS A 47 -6.55 3.90 28.63
C LYS A 47 -6.69 3.32 27.20
N GLU A 48 -6.15 4.00 26.21
CA GLU A 48 -6.21 3.56 24.80
C GLU A 48 -5.53 2.20 24.60
N ASN A 49 -4.35 2.00 25.21
CA ASN A 49 -3.62 0.74 25.10
C ASN A 49 -4.32 -0.42 25.82
N ARG A 50 -5.02 -0.13 26.95
CA ARG A 50 -5.86 -1.14 27.64
C ARG A 50 -6.99 -1.62 26.76
N TYR A 51 -7.69 -0.71 26.09
CA TYR A 51 -8.76 -1.10 25.16
C TYR A 51 -8.22 -1.92 23.98
N LYS A 52 -7.14 -1.48 23.35
CA LYS A 52 -6.48 -2.23 22.26
C LYS A 52 -6.10 -3.64 22.71
N PHE A 53 -5.47 -3.77 23.87
CA PHE A 53 -5.07 -5.07 24.43
C PHE A 53 -6.26 -5.97 24.72
N TYR A 54 -7.30 -5.41 25.34
CA TYR A 54 -8.53 -6.15 25.67
C TYR A 54 -9.22 -6.68 24.42
N PHE A 55 -9.41 -5.86 23.40
CA PHE A 55 -9.99 -6.28 22.13
C PHE A 55 -9.12 -7.30 21.38
N SER A 56 -7.81 -7.20 21.50
CA SER A 56 -6.90 -8.20 20.91
C SER A 56 -7.08 -9.56 21.58
N ILE A 57 -7.21 -9.62 22.90
CA ILE A 57 -7.50 -10.86 23.62
C ILE A 57 -8.85 -11.44 23.22
N LEU A 58 -9.90 -10.61 23.21
CA LEU A 58 -11.24 -11.06 22.80
C LEU A 58 -11.25 -11.63 21.39
N SER A 59 -10.54 -11.00 20.46
CA SER A 59 -10.42 -11.50 19.09
C SER A 59 -9.69 -12.85 19.02
N ILE A 60 -8.62 -13.03 19.80
CA ILE A 60 -7.90 -14.31 19.87
C ILE A 60 -8.82 -15.39 20.43
N VAL A 61 -9.54 -15.10 21.55
CA VAL A 61 -10.48 -16.05 22.15
C VAL A 61 -11.57 -16.42 21.16
N LEU A 62 -12.13 -15.43 20.45
CA LEU A 62 -13.17 -15.64 19.45
C LEU A 62 -12.69 -16.58 18.32
N ILE A 63 -11.46 -16.38 17.83
CA ILE A 63 -10.88 -17.23 16.79
C ILE A 63 -10.67 -18.66 17.32
N ILE A 64 -10.14 -18.81 18.53
CA ILE A 64 -9.93 -20.14 19.13
C ILE A 64 -11.28 -20.86 19.28
N VAL A 65 -12.31 -20.18 19.79
CA VAL A 65 -13.65 -20.77 19.94
C VAL A 65 -14.25 -21.13 18.58
N PHE A 66 -14.09 -20.26 17.58
CA PHE A 66 -14.55 -20.52 16.21
C PHE A 66 -13.89 -21.75 15.59
N PHE A 67 -12.54 -21.86 15.65
CA PHE A 67 -11.84 -23.03 15.13
C PHE A 67 -12.11 -24.30 15.92
N ALA A 68 -12.24 -24.20 17.25
CA ALA A 68 -12.64 -25.33 18.08
C ALA A 68 -14.03 -25.82 17.67
N ARG A 69 -14.99 -24.91 17.53
CA ARG A 69 -16.31 -25.21 17.00
C ARG A 69 -16.22 -25.87 15.63
N TYR A 70 -15.49 -25.28 14.72
CA TYR A 70 -15.30 -25.76 13.35
C TYR A 70 -14.72 -27.18 13.33
N TYR A 71 -13.75 -27.46 14.19
CA TYR A 71 -13.13 -28.79 14.30
C TYR A 71 -14.04 -29.83 14.92
N PHE A 72 -14.70 -29.51 16.05
CA PHE A 72 -15.57 -30.45 16.76
C PHE A 72 -16.93 -30.68 16.09
N TYR A 73 -17.33 -29.77 15.20
CA TYR A 73 -18.62 -29.83 14.48
C TYR A 73 -18.43 -30.16 13.00
N LYS A 74 -17.51 -31.08 12.70
CA LYS A 74 -17.26 -31.56 11.34
C LYS A 74 -18.54 -31.80 10.52
N ASP A 75 -19.57 -32.34 11.16
CA ASP A 75 -20.81 -32.74 10.49
C ASP A 75 -21.76 -31.58 10.16
N THR A 76 -21.57 -30.43 10.76
CA THR A 76 -22.47 -29.28 10.61
C THR A 76 -22.02 -28.24 9.59
N PHE A 77 -20.73 -28.11 9.34
CA PHE A 77 -20.15 -27.17 8.39
C PHE A 77 -19.64 -27.80 7.10
N SER A 78 -19.68 -29.09 7.04
CA SER A 78 -19.14 -29.78 5.91
C SER A 78 -20.23 -30.40 5.08
N TYR A 79 -20.21 -30.03 3.88
CA TYR A 79 -20.89 -30.69 2.81
C TYR A 79 -20.04 -31.88 2.35
N SER A 80 -20.50 -33.07 2.64
CA SER A 80 -20.07 -34.25 1.93
C SER A 80 -21.27 -34.83 1.19
N PRO A 81 -21.21 -35.01 -0.12
CA PRO A 81 -22.29 -35.67 -0.87
C PRO A 81 -22.53 -37.11 -0.40
N THR A 82 -21.58 -37.70 0.30
CA THR A 82 -21.57 -39.11 0.68
C THR A 82 -21.70 -39.41 2.17
N ALA A 83 -21.52 -38.43 3.07
CA ALA A 83 -21.59 -38.66 4.51
C ALA A 83 -22.42 -37.56 5.21
N GLY A 84 -23.62 -37.91 5.67
CA GLY A 84 -24.37 -37.15 6.68
C GLY A 84 -24.66 -35.70 6.31
N VAL A 85 -25.32 -35.48 5.19
CA VAL A 85 -25.82 -34.19 4.77
C VAL A 85 -26.61 -33.57 5.92
N THR A 86 -26.26 -32.35 6.34
CA THR A 86 -27.15 -31.57 7.23
C THR A 86 -28.53 -31.51 6.56
N LYS A 87 -29.59 -31.43 7.32
CA LYS A 87 -30.98 -31.34 6.77
C LYS A 87 -31.10 -30.28 5.67
N TRP A 88 -30.29 -29.22 5.73
CA TRP A 88 -30.23 -28.12 4.77
C TRP A 88 -29.73 -28.57 3.39
N HIS A 89 -28.72 -29.42 3.32
CA HIS A 89 -28.16 -29.91 2.08
C HIS A 89 -29.00 -30.99 1.41
N LYS A 90 -29.64 -31.85 2.21
CA LYS A 90 -30.58 -32.82 1.69
C LYS A 90 -31.82 -32.16 1.04
N TYR A 91 -32.24 -31.04 1.59
CA TYR A 91 -33.27 -30.20 0.98
C TYR A 91 -32.81 -29.58 -0.34
N TYR A 92 -31.56 -29.17 -0.40
CA TYR A 92 -30.96 -28.55 -1.57
C TYR A 92 -30.91 -29.51 -2.79
N ASP A 93 -30.48 -30.74 -2.58
CA ASP A 93 -30.40 -31.77 -3.62
C ASP A 93 -31.77 -32.32 -4.03
N THR A 94 -32.73 -32.38 -3.12
CA THR A 94 -34.05 -32.94 -3.41
C THR A 94 -35.07 -31.95 -3.98
N LEU A 95 -34.89 -30.64 -3.79
CA LEU A 95 -35.89 -29.63 -4.16
C LEU A 95 -35.75 -29.07 -5.55
N HIS A 96 -34.72 -29.43 -6.34
CA HIS A 96 -34.44 -28.80 -7.66
C HIS A 96 -34.67 -27.28 -7.62
N LEU A 97 -34.01 -26.59 -6.68
CA LEU A 97 -34.30 -25.20 -6.37
C LEU A 97 -34.02 -24.28 -7.53
N ASN A 98 -35.05 -23.70 -8.10
CA ASN A 98 -34.97 -22.49 -8.91
C ASN A 98 -34.45 -21.35 -8.02
N SER A 99 -33.70 -20.45 -8.62
CA SER A 99 -32.96 -19.41 -7.87
C SER A 99 -33.88 -18.49 -7.06
N LEU A 100 -33.31 -17.90 -6.02
CA LEU A 100 -33.94 -16.88 -5.20
C LEU A 100 -34.22 -15.57 -5.96
N LEU A 101 -33.32 -15.20 -6.87
CA LEU A 101 -33.37 -13.95 -7.62
C LEU A 101 -34.08 -14.11 -8.99
N ILE A 102 -34.08 -15.33 -9.54
CA ILE A 102 -34.67 -15.65 -10.84
C ILE A 102 -35.72 -16.75 -10.60
N CYS A 103 -36.80 -16.40 -9.96
CA CYS A 103 -37.90 -17.32 -9.73
C CYS A 103 -38.91 -17.24 -10.87
N ASP A 104 -39.16 -18.35 -11.53
CA ASP A 104 -40.40 -18.55 -12.26
C ASP A 104 -41.56 -18.62 -11.26
N GLY A 105 -42.12 -17.46 -10.92
CA GLY A 105 -43.28 -17.30 -10.06
C GLY A 105 -42.99 -16.95 -8.60
N ALA A 106 -43.55 -15.84 -8.14
CA ALA A 106 -43.41 -15.25 -6.80
C ALA A 106 -43.80 -16.17 -5.64
N LYS A 107 -44.39 -17.33 -5.92
CA LYS A 107 -44.85 -18.30 -4.88
C LYS A 107 -43.74 -19.10 -4.21
N SER A 108 -42.53 -19.15 -4.78
CA SER A 108 -41.47 -20.05 -4.30
C SER A 108 -40.53 -19.47 -3.25
N PHE A 109 -40.42 -18.14 -3.14
CA PHE A 109 -39.58 -17.48 -2.14
C PHE A 109 -40.17 -17.52 -0.72
N LEU A 110 -41.50 -17.49 -0.61
CA LEU A 110 -42.19 -17.33 0.67
C LEU A 110 -42.49 -18.66 1.40
N THR A 111 -41.99 -19.82 0.92
CA THR A 111 -42.06 -21.02 1.74
C THR A 111 -41.11 -20.90 2.91
N LEU A 112 -41.61 -21.06 4.14
CA LEU A 112 -40.82 -20.88 5.39
C LEU A 112 -39.49 -21.64 5.35
N ASN A 113 -39.47 -22.83 4.78
CA ASN A 113 -38.27 -23.66 4.70
C ASN A 113 -37.15 -23.05 3.77
N ARG A 114 -37.51 -22.34 2.70
CA ARG A 114 -36.51 -21.69 1.86
C ARG A 114 -35.95 -20.44 2.49
N PHE A 115 -36.80 -19.63 3.11
CA PHE A 115 -36.38 -18.45 3.84
C PHE A 115 -35.42 -18.84 4.99
N GLU A 116 -35.78 -19.84 5.80
CA GLU A 116 -34.92 -20.33 6.87
C GLU A 116 -33.56 -20.78 6.32
N MET A 117 -33.53 -21.53 5.22
CA MET A 117 -32.29 -22.03 4.60
C MET A 117 -31.38 -20.89 4.13
N VAL A 118 -31.93 -19.90 3.43
CA VAL A 118 -31.16 -18.77 2.91
C VAL A 118 -30.63 -17.92 4.05
N ILE A 119 -31.49 -17.54 4.97
CA ILE A 119 -31.09 -16.69 6.10
C ILE A 119 -30.11 -17.41 7.01
N GLY A 120 -30.31 -18.71 7.25
CA GLY A 120 -29.36 -19.52 8.02
C GLY A 120 -27.99 -19.60 7.39
N THR A 121 -27.91 -19.83 6.07
CA THR A 121 -26.63 -19.87 5.33
C THR A 121 -25.97 -18.50 5.32
N LEU A 122 -26.68 -17.43 4.98
CA LEU A 122 -26.16 -16.08 5.00
C LEU A 122 -25.69 -15.66 6.41
N SER A 123 -26.44 -16.00 7.44
CA SER A 123 -26.06 -15.72 8.83
C SER A 123 -24.78 -16.44 9.22
N ASN A 124 -24.61 -17.70 8.82
CA ASN A 124 -23.37 -18.46 9.07
C ASN A 124 -22.17 -17.88 8.31
N ASP A 125 -22.37 -17.51 7.05
CA ASP A 125 -21.33 -16.90 6.21
C ASP A 125 -20.90 -15.54 6.78
N ILE A 126 -21.86 -14.68 7.14
CA ILE A 126 -21.61 -13.38 7.79
C ILE A 126 -20.90 -13.58 9.13
N TRP A 127 -21.30 -14.57 9.93
CA TRP A 127 -20.65 -14.89 11.21
C TRP A 127 -19.16 -15.21 10.99
N SER A 128 -18.85 -16.09 10.05
CA SER A 128 -17.46 -16.44 9.72
C SER A 128 -16.66 -15.21 9.29
N GLY A 129 -17.23 -14.35 8.44
CA GLY A 129 -16.62 -13.09 8.04
C GLY A 129 -16.40 -12.13 9.22
N LEU A 130 -17.35 -12.05 10.16
CA LEU A 130 -17.21 -11.21 11.36
C LEU A 130 -16.10 -11.68 12.30
N VAL A 131 -15.90 -12.99 12.45
CA VAL A 131 -14.78 -13.55 13.22
C VAL A 131 -13.45 -13.12 12.59
N ILE A 132 -13.31 -13.21 11.26
CA ILE A 132 -12.12 -12.75 10.56
C ILE A 132 -11.94 -11.23 10.70
N LEU A 133 -13.02 -10.46 10.54
CA LEU A 133 -12.98 -9.01 10.70
C LEU A 133 -12.57 -8.60 12.12
N SER A 134 -12.94 -9.39 13.13
CA SER A 134 -12.49 -9.14 14.51
C SER A 134 -10.97 -9.20 14.63
N LEU A 135 -10.33 -10.21 14.03
CA LEU A 135 -8.87 -10.36 13.98
C LEU A 135 -8.22 -9.18 13.25
N VAL A 136 -8.72 -8.88 12.07
CA VAL A 136 -8.18 -7.82 11.21
C VAL A 136 -8.32 -6.45 11.87
N SER A 137 -9.47 -6.16 12.47
CA SER A 137 -9.72 -4.89 13.15
C SER A 137 -8.95 -4.75 14.47
N ALA A 138 -8.70 -5.85 15.20
CA ALA A 138 -7.95 -5.81 16.45
C ALA A 138 -6.45 -5.56 16.25
N PHE A 139 -5.84 -6.16 15.22
CA PHE A 139 -4.38 -6.18 15.09
C PHE A 139 -3.84 -5.31 13.96
N TYR A 140 -4.61 -5.06 12.91
CA TYR A 140 -4.08 -4.51 11.67
C TYR A 140 -4.75 -3.21 11.18
N LEU A 141 -6.06 -3.00 11.39
CA LEU A 141 -6.77 -1.78 10.99
C LEU A 141 -6.59 -0.66 12.02
N LYS A 142 -5.48 0.04 12.01
CA LYS A 142 -5.11 1.07 12.99
C LYS A 142 -6.20 2.12 13.21
N GLU A 143 -6.26 3.11 12.34
CA GLU A 143 -7.20 4.24 12.46
C GLU A 143 -8.62 3.85 12.02
N ASN A 144 -8.76 2.91 11.08
CA ASN A 144 -10.04 2.45 10.57
C ASN A 144 -10.65 1.29 11.39
N SER A 145 -9.99 0.83 12.46
CA SER A 145 -10.49 -0.24 13.32
C SER A 145 -11.85 0.09 13.96
N LEU A 146 -11.97 1.26 14.55
CA LEU A 146 -13.22 1.72 15.16
C LEU A 146 -14.32 1.88 14.12
N PHE A 147 -13.96 2.41 12.95
CA PHE A 147 -14.87 2.58 11.83
C PHE A 147 -15.44 1.23 11.33
N ALA A 148 -14.57 0.25 11.09
CA ALA A 148 -14.97 -1.09 10.65
C ALA A 148 -15.87 -1.78 11.68
N ARG A 149 -15.52 -1.72 12.96
CA ARG A 149 -16.34 -2.30 14.05
C ARG A 149 -17.70 -1.65 14.17
N ARG A 150 -17.79 -0.32 14.10
CA ARG A 150 -19.03 0.44 14.31
C ARG A 150 -19.97 0.40 13.13
N TYR A 151 -19.49 0.54 11.91
CA TYR A 151 -20.31 0.70 10.72
C TYR A 151 -20.50 -0.57 9.89
N ILE A 152 -19.64 -1.57 10.07
CA ILE A 152 -19.75 -2.86 9.38
C ILE A 152 -20.06 -3.96 10.40
N GLY A 153 -19.23 -4.11 11.41
CA GLY A 153 -19.33 -5.20 12.37
C GLY A 153 -20.62 -5.17 13.18
N ALA A 154 -20.92 -4.05 13.85
CA ALA A 154 -22.08 -3.98 14.73
C ALA A 154 -23.43 -4.19 14.02
N PRO A 155 -23.72 -3.59 12.84
CA PRO A 155 -24.97 -3.87 12.13
C PRO A 155 -25.10 -5.33 11.66
N LEU A 156 -24.00 -5.91 11.17
CA LEU A 156 -24.01 -7.29 10.68
C LEU A 156 -24.08 -8.31 11.83
N THR A 157 -23.46 -8.01 12.97
CA THR A 157 -23.60 -8.83 14.19
C THR A 157 -25.03 -8.81 14.69
N LEU A 158 -25.70 -7.64 14.68
CA LEU A 158 -27.12 -7.56 15.01
C LEU A 158 -27.98 -8.44 14.08
N PHE A 159 -27.67 -8.45 12.78
CA PHE A 159 -28.35 -9.34 11.84
C PHE A 159 -28.18 -10.82 12.23
N VAL A 160 -26.94 -11.25 12.52
CA VAL A 160 -26.68 -12.63 12.96
C VAL A 160 -27.40 -12.96 14.24
N THR A 161 -27.47 -12.04 15.21
CA THR A 161 -28.13 -12.23 16.49
C THR A 161 -29.64 -12.34 16.33
N LEU A 162 -30.25 -11.51 15.48
CA LEU A 162 -31.70 -11.60 15.19
C LEU A 162 -32.09 -12.94 14.55
N PHE A 163 -31.22 -13.47 13.68
CA PHE A 163 -31.49 -14.74 13.00
C PHE A 163 -30.81 -15.96 13.65
N PHE A 164 -30.24 -15.77 14.84
CA PHE A 164 -29.59 -16.86 15.59
C PHE A 164 -30.47 -18.10 15.82
N PRO A 165 -31.77 -18.00 16.12
CA PRO A 165 -32.61 -19.19 16.28
C PRO A 165 -32.68 -20.03 15.00
N ILE A 166 -32.74 -19.38 13.83
CA ILE A 166 -32.77 -20.07 12.52
C ILE A 166 -31.42 -20.76 12.29
N LEU A 167 -30.32 -20.04 12.53
CA LEU A 167 -28.99 -20.58 12.41
C LEU A 167 -28.76 -21.77 13.36
N ALA A 168 -29.13 -21.65 14.62
CA ALA A 168 -29.01 -22.71 15.60
C ALA A 168 -29.83 -23.96 15.20
N LYS A 169 -31.05 -23.76 14.71
CA LYS A 169 -31.90 -24.85 14.17
C LYS A 169 -31.24 -25.54 12.97
N GLY A 170 -30.60 -24.76 12.07
CA GLY A 170 -29.89 -25.30 10.91
C GLY A 170 -28.65 -26.13 11.28
N ILE A 171 -27.94 -25.73 12.33
CA ILE A 171 -26.70 -26.39 12.79
C ILE A 171 -27.00 -27.61 13.66
N VAL A 172 -27.93 -27.51 14.60
CA VAL A 172 -28.15 -28.51 15.65
C VAL A 172 -29.44 -29.32 15.43
N GLY A 173 -30.29 -28.91 14.51
CA GLY A 173 -31.62 -29.46 14.31
C GLY A 173 -32.61 -28.93 15.36
N THR A 174 -33.55 -29.80 15.80
CA THR A 174 -34.58 -29.42 16.76
C THR A 174 -34.21 -29.70 18.23
N ASP A 175 -33.04 -30.30 18.46
CA ASP A 175 -32.60 -30.63 19.83
C ASP A 175 -31.74 -29.48 20.41
N TYR A 176 -32.43 -28.54 21.05
CA TYR A 176 -31.82 -27.41 21.73
C TYR A 176 -31.20 -27.76 23.10
N SER A 177 -31.30 -28.99 23.57
CA SER A 177 -30.63 -29.48 24.78
C SER A 177 -29.15 -29.82 24.52
N ASN A 178 -28.74 -29.88 23.24
CA ASN A 178 -27.38 -30.25 22.84
C ASN A 178 -26.40 -29.16 23.29
N TYR A 179 -25.27 -29.58 23.90
CA TYR A 179 -24.18 -28.69 24.32
C TYR A 179 -23.67 -27.79 23.18
N ARG A 180 -23.90 -28.16 21.96
CA ARG A 180 -23.57 -27.39 20.74
C ARG A 180 -24.24 -26.02 20.70
N VAL A 181 -25.49 -25.92 21.13
CA VAL A 181 -26.23 -24.64 21.23
C VAL A 181 -25.57 -23.72 22.24
N TYR A 182 -25.08 -24.28 23.36
CA TYR A 182 -24.39 -23.52 24.38
C TYR A 182 -23.08 -22.90 23.85
N LEU A 183 -22.28 -23.66 23.08
CA LEU A 183 -21.06 -23.14 22.49
C LEU A 183 -21.35 -22.06 21.44
N LEU A 184 -22.36 -22.24 20.60
CA LEU A 184 -22.81 -21.20 19.66
C LEU A 184 -23.25 -19.93 20.38
N GLY A 185 -24.00 -20.07 21.46
CA GLY A 185 -24.44 -18.93 22.29
C GLY A 185 -23.27 -18.19 22.93
N ILE A 186 -22.27 -18.92 23.42
CA ILE A 186 -21.03 -18.32 23.98
C ILE A 186 -20.26 -17.55 22.90
N GLU A 187 -20.05 -18.16 21.74
CA GLU A 187 -19.36 -17.52 20.62
C GLU A 187 -20.07 -16.26 20.15
N LEU A 188 -21.40 -16.32 20.01
CA LEU A 188 -22.19 -15.15 19.65
C LEU A 188 -22.11 -14.05 20.71
N GLY A 189 -22.13 -14.41 21.99
CA GLY A 189 -21.99 -13.46 23.10
C GLY A 189 -20.65 -12.73 23.09
N ILE A 190 -19.55 -13.43 22.75
CA ILE A 190 -18.22 -12.83 22.57
C ILE A 190 -18.22 -11.92 21.35
N LEU A 191 -18.80 -12.37 20.23
CA LEU A 191 -18.87 -11.63 18.97
C LEU A 191 -19.65 -10.32 19.14
N ASP A 192 -20.82 -10.37 19.71
CA ASP A 192 -21.67 -9.22 19.98
C ASP A 192 -20.99 -8.24 20.94
N PHE A 193 -20.40 -8.74 22.02
CA PHE A 193 -19.66 -7.89 22.93
C PHE A 193 -18.50 -7.19 22.25
N TYR A 194 -17.75 -7.87 21.39
CA TYR A 194 -16.65 -7.29 20.64
C TYR A 194 -17.10 -6.10 19.77
N TYR A 195 -18.19 -6.25 19.03
CA TYR A 195 -18.65 -5.22 18.11
C TYR A 195 -19.46 -4.12 18.79
N PHE A 196 -20.41 -4.46 19.68
CA PHE A 196 -21.24 -3.46 20.34
C PHE A 196 -20.49 -2.63 21.38
N SER A 197 -19.45 -3.17 22.01
CA SER A 197 -18.61 -2.37 22.92
C SER A 197 -17.93 -1.18 22.22
N SER A 198 -17.77 -1.24 20.89
CA SER A 198 -17.28 -0.11 20.09
C SER A 198 -18.26 1.08 20.11
N ALA A 199 -19.55 0.84 20.34
CA ALA A 199 -20.56 1.91 20.44
C ALA A 199 -20.38 2.75 21.72
N PHE A 200 -19.80 2.19 22.78
CA PHE A 200 -19.54 2.87 24.04
C PHE A 200 -18.23 3.68 24.03
N SER A 201 -17.44 3.60 22.97
CA SER A 201 -16.26 4.44 22.81
C SER A 201 -16.67 5.90 22.59
N LYS A 202 -16.13 6.82 23.40
CA LYS A 202 -16.35 8.26 23.26
C LYS A 202 -15.63 8.87 22.03
N GLU A 203 -14.81 8.10 21.33
CA GLU A 203 -14.14 8.56 20.12
C GLU A 203 -15.18 8.81 19.01
N LYS A 204 -15.17 10.03 18.47
CA LYS A 204 -16.02 10.41 17.34
C LYS A 204 -15.40 9.86 16.05
N ALA A 205 -16.00 8.87 15.45
CA ALA A 205 -15.73 8.53 14.07
C ALA A 205 -16.48 9.56 13.20
N THR A 206 -15.75 10.49 12.60
CA THR A 206 -16.34 11.48 11.68
C THR A 206 -16.73 10.80 10.39
N PHE A 207 -18.00 10.94 10.00
CA PHE A 207 -18.50 10.41 8.73
C PHE A 207 -18.52 11.53 7.69
N ASN A 208 -17.68 11.41 6.67
CA ASN A 208 -17.58 12.35 5.56
C ASN A 208 -17.62 11.61 4.21
N LYS A 209 -17.54 12.33 3.08
CA LYS A 209 -17.55 11.70 1.73
C LYS A 209 -16.45 10.66 1.56
N SER A 210 -15.27 10.88 2.12
CA SER A 210 -14.17 9.90 2.12
C SER A 210 -14.51 8.62 2.91
N SER A 211 -15.38 8.73 3.93
CA SER A 211 -15.80 7.59 4.75
C SER A 211 -16.66 6.59 3.98
N ILE A 212 -17.45 7.05 2.99
CA ILE A 212 -18.24 6.17 2.12
C ILE A 212 -17.30 5.28 1.29
N PHE A 213 -16.23 5.86 0.72
CA PHE A 213 -15.25 5.08 -0.04
C PHE A 213 -14.53 4.05 0.85
N LYS A 214 -14.15 4.44 2.06
CA LYS A 214 -13.55 3.53 3.05
C LYS A 214 -14.51 2.39 3.43
N LEU A 215 -15.79 2.71 3.62
CA LEU A 215 -16.82 1.71 3.90
C LEU A 215 -16.91 0.68 2.77
N ILE A 216 -17.00 1.13 1.53
CA ILE A 216 -17.04 0.26 0.34
C ILE A 216 -15.76 -0.58 0.25
N ALA A 217 -14.59 0.03 0.46
CA ALA A 217 -13.30 -0.63 0.34
C ALA A 217 -13.05 -1.71 1.42
N ILE A 218 -13.71 -1.62 2.58
CA ILE A 218 -13.67 -2.65 3.62
C ILE A 218 -14.82 -3.66 3.42
N LEU A 219 -16.01 -3.18 3.03
CA LEU A 219 -17.20 -4.01 2.89
C LEU A 219 -17.08 -5.00 1.72
N ILE A 220 -16.53 -4.59 0.57
CA ILE A 220 -16.38 -5.49 -0.58
C ILE A 220 -15.49 -6.69 -0.25
N PRO A 221 -14.23 -6.51 0.25
CA PRO A 221 -13.44 -7.65 0.73
C PRO A 221 -14.16 -8.49 1.78
N PHE A 222 -14.87 -7.85 2.71
CA PHE A 222 -15.64 -8.55 3.73
C PHE A 222 -16.73 -9.43 3.11
N LEU A 223 -17.52 -8.91 2.18
CA LEU A 223 -18.58 -9.69 1.52
C LEU A 223 -18.01 -10.89 0.76
N PHE A 224 -16.87 -10.72 0.08
CA PHE A 224 -16.20 -11.84 -0.58
C PHE A 224 -15.71 -12.91 0.42
N THR A 225 -15.37 -12.53 1.64
CA THR A 225 -14.98 -13.49 2.70
C THR A 225 -16.19 -14.19 3.32
N CYS A 226 -17.36 -13.56 3.25
CA CYS A 226 -18.58 -14.14 3.79
C CYS A 226 -19.21 -15.17 2.85
N PHE A 227 -19.03 -15.03 1.53
CA PHE A 227 -19.67 -15.94 0.58
C PHE A 227 -18.93 -17.28 0.51
N SER A 228 -19.53 -18.30 1.12
CA SER A 228 -19.12 -19.68 0.91
C SER A 228 -19.37 -20.12 -0.53
N ALA A 229 -18.76 -21.22 -0.95
CA ALA A 229 -18.98 -21.76 -2.29
C ALA A 229 -20.43 -22.21 -2.54
N TYR A 230 -21.21 -22.35 -1.49
CA TYR A 230 -22.63 -22.69 -1.56
C TYR A 230 -23.52 -21.48 -1.84
N THR A 231 -23.10 -20.29 -1.46
CA THR A 231 -23.91 -19.07 -1.58
C THR A 231 -24.33 -18.74 -3.00
N PRO A 232 -23.48 -18.80 -4.03
CA PRO A 232 -23.91 -18.61 -5.41
C PRO A 232 -24.97 -19.60 -5.87
N SER A 233 -24.81 -20.87 -5.52
CA SER A 233 -25.78 -21.92 -5.84
C SER A 233 -27.13 -21.68 -5.15
N LEU A 234 -27.10 -21.23 -3.92
CA LEU A 234 -28.30 -20.88 -3.15
C LEU A 234 -29.05 -19.67 -3.75
N LEU A 235 -28.32 -18.63 -4.14
CA LEU A 235 -28.89 -17.40 -4.68
C LEU A 235 -29.39 -17.56 -6.12
N PHE A 236 -28.64 -18.25 -6.96
CA PHE A 236 -28.87 -18.28 -8.40
C PHE A 236 -29.45 -19.60 -8.93
N GLY A 237 -29.35 -20.71 -8.20
CA GLY A 237 -29.86 -22.02 -8.61
C GLY A 237 -29.10 -22.64 -9.79
N ARG A 238 -29.64 -23.77 -10.31
CA ARG A 238 -28.99 -24.54 -11.39
C ARG A 238 -29.10 -23.91 -12.76
N THR A 239 -30.21 -23.26 -13.05
CA THR A 239 -30.57 -22.76 -14.37
C THR A 239 -30.36 -21.26 -14.52
N ALA A 240 -29.88 -20.59 -13.49
CA ALA A 240 -29.64 -19.15 -13.54
C ALA A 240 -28.70 -18.78 -14.69
N LEU A 241 -29.06 -17.77 -15.43
CA LEU A 241 -28.30 -17.20 -16.54
C LEU A 241 -28.11 -18.13 -17.76
N GLY A 242 -28.80 -19.28 -17.87
CA GLY A 242 -28.63 -20.23 -18.98
C GLY A 242 -27.20 -20.80 -19.11
N LEU A 243 -26.41 -20.72 -18.02
CA LEU A 243 -25.01 -21.12 -18.03
C LEU A 243 -24.91 -22.62 -17.69
N SER A 244 -25.11 -23.47 -18.68
CA SER A 244 -24.89 -24.91 -18.56
C SER A 244 -23.50 -25.30 -19.05
N ASN A 245 -22.90 -26.28 -18.41
CA ASN A 245 -21.67 -26.95 -18.81
C ASN A 245 -20.38 -26.09 -18.84
N PRO A 246 -19.67 -25.93 -17.73
CA PRO A 246 -18.42 -25.15 -17.68
C PRO A 246 -17.18 -25.86 -18.27
N HIS A 247 -17.31 -27.09 -18.81
CA HIS A 247 -16.19 -27.96 -19.17
C HIS A 247 -15.35 -27.50 -20.36
N GLU A 248 -15.87 -26.62 -21.21
CA GLU A 248 -15.17 -26.19 -22.40
C GLU A 248 -14.68 -24.76 -22.27
N LEU A 249 -13.43 -24.50 -22.68
CA LEU A 249 -12.88 -23.14 -22.82
C LEU A 249 -13.75 -22.25 -23.73
N SER A 250 -14.52 -22.86 -24.62
CA SER A 250 -15.51 -22.23 -25.51
C SER A 250 -16.74 -21.73 -24.75
N ASN A 251 -17.02 -22.26 -23.56
CA ASN A 251 -18.24 -21.96 -22.82
C ASN A 251 -18.20 -20.56 -22.17
N LEU A 252 -19.28 -19.81 -22.33
CA LEU A 252 -19.41 -18.44 -21.80
C LEU A 252 -19.19 -18.38 -20.28
N SER A 253 -19.66 -19.39 -19.53
CA SER A 253 -19.53 -19.44 -18.10
C SER A 253 -18.07 -19.55 -17.64
N HIS A 254 -17.30 -20.43 -18.26
CA HIS A 254 -15.86 -20.55 -17.97
C HIS A 254 -15.13 -19.23 -18.30
N ARG A 255 -15.41 -18.65 -19.47
CA ARG A 255 -14.82 -17.36 -19.87
C ARG A 255 -15.18 -16.23 -18.93
N LEU A 256 -16.41 -16.16 -18.39
CA LEU A 256 -16.79 -15.17 -17.39
C LEU A 256 -15.91 -15.27 -16.12
N PHE A 257 -15.69 -16.49 -15.61
CA PHE A 257 -14.80 -16.68 -14.46
C PHE A 257 -13.35 -16.32 -14.77
N VAL A 258 -12.85 -16.67 -15.96
CA VAL A 258 -11.52 -16.25 -16.41
C VAL A 258 -11.44 -14.72 -16.50
N TYR A 259 -12.42 -14.03 -17.07
CA TYR A 259 -12.43 -12.57 -17.10
C TYR A 259 -12.49 -11.95 -15.69
N LEU A 260 -13.27 -12.52 -14.79
CA LEU A 260 -13.30 -12.09 -13.39
C LEU A 260 -11.93 -12.22 -12.72
N SER A 261 -11.14 -13.23 -13.08
CA SER A 261 -9.77 -13.41 -12.54
C SER A 261 -8.84 -12.25 -12.88
N PHE A 262 -9.10 -11.54 -13.97
CA PHE A 262 -8.35 -10.34 -14.36
C PHE A 262 -8.98 -9.04 -13.87
N LEU A 263 -10.30 -8.97 -13.77
CA LEU A 263 -11.01 -7.75 -13.32
C LEU A 263 -10.98 -7.55 -11.80
N LEU A 264 -11.13 -8.61 -11.02
CA LEU A 264 -11.13 -8.52 -9.55
C LEU A 264 -9.82 -7.93 -8.98
N PRO A 265 -8.61 -8.31 -9.43
CA PRO A 265 -7.38 -7.70 -8.97
C PRO A 265 -7.31 -6.20 -9.22
N ILE A 266 -7.82 -5.74 -10.37
CA ILE A 266 -7.88 -4.32 -10.73
C ILE A 266 -8.80 -3.57 -9.76
N LEU A 267 -10.00 -4.12 -9.52
CA LEU A 267 -10.95 -3.55 -8.56
C LEU A 267 -10.34 -3.46 -7.16
N TYR A 268 -9.76 -4.54 -6.66
CA TYR A 268 -9.11 -4.56 -5.34
C TYR A 268 -7.91 -3.62 -5.27
N PHE A 269 -7.12 -3.54 -6.33
CA PHE A 269 -6.01 -2.61 -6.41
C PHE A 269 -6.48 -1.15 -6.25
N ILE A 270 -7.54 -0.77 -6.97
CA ILE A 270 -8.13 0.57 -6.89
C ILE A 270 -8.65 0.85 -5.46
N LEU A 271 -9.44 -0.09 -4.91
CA LEU A 271 -10.04 0.06 -3.59
C LEU A 271 -8.98 0.14 -2.48
N LEU A 272 -7.98 -0.75 -2.51
CA LEU A 272 -7.01 -0.87 -1.43
C LEU A 272 -5.83 0.10 -1.55
N SER A 273 -5.58 0.68 -2.72
CA SER A 273 -4.43 1.60 -2.93
C SER A 273 -4.48 2.87 -2.07
N SER A 274 -5.66 3.29 -1.60
CA SER A 274 -5.84 4.47 -0.74
C SER A 274 -5.49 4.25 0.73
N PHE A 275 -5.31 3.01 1.16
CA PHE A 275 -4.98 2.66 2.54
C PHE A 275 -3.46 2.65 2.78
N CYS A 276 -3.04 2.78 4.04
CA CYS A 276 -1.64 2.60 4.40
C CYS A 276 -1.21 1.13 4.22
N LYS A 277 0.10 0.88 4.23
CA LYS A 277 0.66 -0.45 3.96
C LYS A 277 0.14 -1.53 4.91
N GLU A 278 0.04 -1.22 6.20
CA GLU A 278 -0.44 -2.14 7.22
C GLU A 278 -1.93 -2.47 7.03
N GLU A 279 -2.74 -1.49 6.70
CA GLU A 279 -4.17 -1.69 6.44
C GLU A 279 -4.42 -2.46 5.14
N ARG A 280 -3.62 -2.21 4.08
CA ARG A 280 -3.64 -3.04 2.86
C ARG A 280 -3.37 -4.50 3.20
N ARG A 281 -2.33 -4.76 4.00
CA ARG A 281 -2.00 -6.10 4.48
C ARG A 281 -3.16 -6.72 5.25
N ALA A 282 -3.83 -5.95 6.10
CA ALA A 282 -4.98 -6.39 6.87
C ALA A 282 -6.16 -6.83 5.99
N LEU A 283 -6.51 -6.02 5.01
CA LEU A 283 -7.62 -6.31 4.10
C LEU A 283 -7.31 -7.49 3.16
N LEU A 284 -6.06 -7.61 2.72
CA LEU A 284 -5.60 -8.78 1.95
C LEU A 284 -5.61 -10.05 2.80
N LEU A 285 -5.25 -9.97 4.08
CA LEU A 285 -5.36 -11.08 5.03
C LEU A 285 -6.82 -11.50 5.22
N GLN A 286 -7.73 -10.54 5.33
CA GLN A 286 -9.17 -10.81 5.42
C GLN A 286 -9.66 -11.62 4.22
N ILE A 287 -9.32 -11.21 2.99
CA ILE A 287 -9.68 -11.94 1.77
C ILE A 287 -9.08 -13.35 1.80
N SER A 288 -7.79 -13.47 2.16
CA SER A 288 -7.08 -14.75 2.16
C SER A 288 -7.63 -15.74 3.20
N LEU A 289 -8.00 -15.27 4.39
CA LEU A 289 -8.63 -16.10 5.42
C LEU A 289 -10.05 -16.51 5.02
N GLY A 290 -10.80 -15.62 4.37
CA GLY A 290 -12.11 -15.96 3.84
C GLY A 290 -12.05 -17.02 2.76
N ALA A 291 -11.11 -16.88 1.81
CA ALA A 291 -10.88 -17.88 0.77
C ALA A 291 -10.46 -19.24 1.36
N LEU A 292 -9.60 -19.23 2.39
CA LEU A 292 -9.23 -20.46 3.11
C LEU A 292 -10.43 -21.13 3.78
N ILE A 293 -11.27 -20.38 4.49
CA ILE A 293 -12.47 -20.94 5.13
C ILE A 293 -13.43 -21.47 4.06
N GLY A 294 -13.66 -20.73 2.98
CA GLY A 294 -14.49 -21.17 1.86
C GLY A 294 -13.94 -22.46 1.24
N TYR A 295 -12.64 -22.55 1.02
CA TYR A 295 -11.99 -23.73 0.49
C TYR A 295 -12.10 -24.95 1.42
N VAL A 296 -11.79 -24.79 2.70
CA VAL A 296 -11.87 -25.87 3.70
C VAL A 296 -13.30 -26.33 3.94
N SER A 297 -14.29 -25.45 3.78
CA SER A 297 -15.70 -25.82 3.92
C SER A 297 -16.20 -26.85 2.89
N ILE A 298 -15.57 -26.85 1.70
CA ILE A 298 -15.89 -27.79 0.61
C ILE A 298 -15.00 -29.02 0.64
N ASN A 299 -13.69 -28.77 0.78
CA ASN A 299 -12.68 -29.82 0.73
C ASN A 299 -12.36 -30.27 2.16
N ARG A 300 -13.10 -31.24 2.62
CA ARG A 300 -12.77 -31.90 3.88
C ARG A 300 -11.57 -32.80 3.66
N TYR A 301 -10.49 -32.39 4.25
CA TYR A 301 -9.35 -33.29 4.38
C TYR A 301 -9.57 -34.18 5.59
N ASP A 302 -10.02 -35.39 5.34
CA ASP A 302 -9.91 -36.41 6.36
C ASP A 302 -8.48 -36.93 6.39
N ILE A 303 -7.61 -36.09 6.99
CA ILE A 303 -6.17 -36.32 7.09
C ILE A 303 -5.83 -37.74 7.61
N TRP A 304 -6.79 -38.35 8.33
CA TRP A 304 -6.63 -39.63 8.97
C TRP A 304 -7.24 -40.80 8.19
N GLN A 305 -8.14 -40.52 7.24
CA GLN A 305 -8.84 -41.59 6.49
C GLN A 305 -8.35 -41.76 5.07
N SER A 306 -7.92 -40.70 4.39
CA SER A 306 -7.43 -40.77 3.02
C SER A 306 -6.38 -39.73 2.75
N PHE A 307 -5.20 -40.14 2.39
CA PHE A 307 -4.11 -39.23 1.98
C PHE A 307 -4.35 -38.63 0.61
N SER A 308 -5.17 -39.24 -0.25
CA SER A 308 -5.53 -38.72 -1.58
C SER A 308 -6.26 -37.34 -1.51
N THR A 309 -6.82 -37.01 -0.34
CA THR A 309 -7.50 -35.73 -0.11
C THR A 309 -6.57 -34.62 0.38
N TRP A 310 -5.29 -34.89 0.61
CA TRP A 310 -4.35 -33.90 1.10
C TRP A 310 -4.19 -32.72 0.13
N PRO A 311 -4.02 -31.48 0.63
CA PRO A 311 -3.96 -30.27 -0.20
C PRO A 311 -2.58 -30.08 -0.84
N LEU A 312 -2.00 -31.12 -1.43
CA LEU A 312 -0.65 -31.08 -1.98
C LEU A 312 -0.55 -30.50 -3.39
N HIS A 313 -1.67 -30.30 -4.09
CA HIS A 313 -1.66 -29.56 -5.35
C HIS A 313 -1.19 -28.11 -5.14
N LEU A 314 -0.43 -27.57 -6.08
CA LEU A 314 0.13 -26.21 -5.98
C LEU A 314 -0.91 -25.13 -5.74
N CYS A 315 -2.05 -25.17 -6.42
CA CYS A 315 -3.14 -24.22 -6.20
C CYS A 315 -3.72 -24.31 -4.78
N ASN A 316 -3.80 -25.51 -4.21
CA ASN A 316 -4.33 -25.75 -2.88
C ASN A 316 -3.38 -25.24 -1.78
N THR A 317 -2.08 -25.42 -1.95
CA THR A 317 -1.08 -24.92 -0.99
C THR A 317 -1.10 -23.40 -0.87
N ALA A 318 -1.48 -22.68 -1.93
CA ALA A 318 -1.63 -21.21 -1.88
C ALA A 318 -2.67 -20.74 -0.85
N MET A 319 -3.73 -21.54 -0.63
CA MET A 319 -4.78 -21.24 0.36
C MET A 319 -4.22 -21.14 1.78
N TYR A 320 -3.20 -21.93 2.11
CA TYR A 320 -2.55 -21.92 3.41
C TYR A 320 -1.38 -20.95 3.47
N THR A 321 -0.57 -20.90 2.41
CA THR A 321 0.64 -20.08 2.41
C THR A 321 0.34 -18.58 2.39
N MET A 322 -0.71 -18.13 1.70
CA MET A 322 -1.06 -16.71 1.64
C MET A 322 -1.45 -16.11 2.99
N PRO A 323 -2.40 -16.67 3.77
CA PRO A 323 -2.69 -16.17 5.11
C PRO A 323 -1.44 -16.16 6.01
N ILE A 324 -0.63 -17.23 5.97
CA ILE A 324 0.59 -17.34 6.80
C ILE A 324 1.58 -16.22 6.46
N THR A 325 1.82 -15.94 5.17
CA THR A 325 2.73 -14.87 4.75
C THR A 325 2.23 -13.48 5.12
N LEU A 326 0.92 -13.28 5.12
CA LEU A 326 0.30 -12.03 5.54
C LEU A 326 0.26 -11.87 7.07
N LEU A 327 0.16 -12.96 7.82
CA LEU A 327 0.24 -12.94 9.29
C LEU A 327 1.67 -12.66 9.79
N PHE A 328 2.68 -13.36 9.24
CA PHE A 328 4.03 -13.42 9.82
C PHE A 328 5.13 -12.75 8.98
N ILE A 329 4.80 -12.17 7.81
CA ILE A 329 5.76 -11.59 6.85
C ILE A 329 6.94 -12.54 6.55
N SER A 330 6.64 -13.69 5.96
CA SER A 330 7.65 -14.65 5.50
C SER A 330 8.01 -14.43 4.03
N TYR A 331 9.19 -13.86 3.76
CA TYR A 331 9.64 -13.63 2.38
C TYR A 331 9.85 -14.93 1.59
N GLY A 332 10.42 -15.94 2.20
CA GLY A 332 10.68 -17.25 1.54
C GLY A 332 9.38 -17.91 1.07
N LEU A 333 8.41 -18.03 1.97
CA LEU A 333 7.11 -18.63 1.66
C LEU A 333 6.31 -17.79 0.66
N TYR A 334 6.37 -16.46 0.77
CA TYR A 334 5.70 -15.57 -0.17
C TYR A 334 6.25 -15.71 -1.59
N TYR A 335 7.58 -15.66 -1.79
CA TYR A 335 8.15 -15.79 -3.13
C TYR A 335 8.01 -17.19 -3.70
N PHE A 336 8.02 -18.24 -2.85
CA PHE A 336 7.63 -19.56 -3.29
C PHE A 336 6.21 -19.54 -3.89
N THR A 337 5.25 -19.00 -3.18
CA THR A 337 3.87 -18.92 -3.66
C THR A 337 3.76 -18.05 -4.92
N PHE A 338 4.45 -16.92 -4.96
CA PHE A 338 4.45 -16.01 -6.11
C PHE A 338 4.99 -16.66 -7.40
N PHE A 339 6.07 -17.42 -7.33
CA PHE A 339 6.68 -18.02 -8.53
C PHE A 339 6.09 -19.39 -8.89
N ILE A 340 5.64 -20.13 -7.89
CA ILE A 340 5.25 -21.54 -8.09
C ILE A 340 3.72 -21.69 -8.12
N ASN A 341 3.03 -21.28 -7.08
CA ASN A 341 1.59 -21.51 -6.99
C ASN A 341 0.78 -20.70 -8.03
N VAL A 342 1.21 -19.48 -8.34
CA VAL A 342 0.54 -18.63 -9.35
C VAL A 342 0.51 -19.29 -10.72
N LEU A 343 1.63 -19.89 -11.13
CA LEU A 343 1.71 -20.62 -12.40
C LEU A 343 0.78 -21.84 -12.40
N GLY A 344 0.79 -22.63 -11.31
CA GLY A 344 -0.11 -23.78 -11.17
C GLY A 344 -1.58 -23.41 -11.25
N ALA A 345 -1.96 -22.31 -10.59
CA ALA A 345 -3.32 -21.79 -10.63
C ALA A 345 -3.72 -21.28 -12.04
N PHE A 346 -2.79 -20.60 -12.72
CA PHE A 346 -2.99 -20.15 -14.10
C PHE A 346 -3.24 -21.32 -15.05
N LEU A 347 -2.38 -22.34 -14.98
CA LEU A 347 -2.53 -23.53 -15.82
C LEU A 347 -3.85 -24.27 -15.53
N ALA A 348 -4.26 -24.36 -14.27
CA ALA A 348 -5.55 -24.99 -13.92
C ALA A 348 -6.76 -24.18 -14.43
N LEU A 349 -6.69 -22.85 -14.43
CA LEU A 349 -7.74 -21.99 -15.02
C LEU A 349 -7.81 -22.14 -16.54
N MET A 350 -6.67 -22.32 -17.20
CA MET A 350 -6.61 -22.49 -18.66
C MET A 350 -6.95 -23.92 -19.11
N MET A 351 -6.71 -24.93 -18.27
CA MET A 351 -6.94 -26.35 -18.55
C MET A 351 -7.72 -27.02 -17.42
N PRO A 352 -9.00 -26.63 -17.23
CA PRO A 352 -9.79 -27.18 -16.14
C PRO A 352 -9.99 -28.69 -16.29
N ASN A 353 -9.89 -29.41 -15.19
CA ASN A 353 -10.17 -30.84 -15.10
C ASN A 353 -11.44 -31.07 -14.26
N TYR A 354 -12.59 -31.07 -14.91
CA TYR A 354 -13.85 -31.45 -14.29
C TYR A 354 -14.25 -32.83 -14.78
N SER A 355 -14.52 -33.74 -13.86
CA SER A 355 -14.91 -35.11 -14.20
C SER A 355 -16.37 -35.26 -14.59
N GLU A 356 -17.24 -34.29 -14.26
CA GLU A 356 -18.67 -34.38 -14.42
C GLU A 356 -19.28 -33.08 -14.98
N ALA A 357 -20.38 -33.18 -15.69
CA ALA A 357 -21.18 -32.07 -16.16
C ALA A 357 -21.92 -31.39 -14.98
N LEU A 358 -21.24 -30.43 -14.33
CA LEU A 358 -21.78 -29.68 -13.20
C LEU A 358 -22.36 -28.35 -13.69
N TYR A 359 -23.38 -27.84 -13.00
CA TYR A 359 -23.89 -26.50 -13.27
C TYR A 359 -22.94 -25.42 -12.71
N VAL A 360 -22.96 -24.23 -13.32
CA VAL A 360 -21.97 -23.16 -13.08
C VAL A 360 -21.80 -22.77 -11.62
N PHE A 361 -22.90 -22.67 -10.89
CA PHE A 361 -22.89 -22.30 -9.49
C PHE A 361 -22.89 -23.50 -8.53
N SER A 362 -22.50 -24.70 -9.01
CA SER A 362 -22.31 -25.81 -8.11
C SER A 362 -21.21 -25.50 -7.10
N PRO A 363 -21.31 -25.97 -5.84
CA PRO A 363 -20.29 -25.74 -4.83
C PRO A 363 -18.90 -26.16 -5.29
N THR A 364 -18.78 -27.29 -6.00
CA THR A 364 -17.51 -27.80 -6.52
C THR A 364 -16.89 -26.83 -7.54
N ILE A 365 -17.67 -26.34 -8.51
CA ILE A 365 -17.20 -25.38 -9.51
C ILE A 365 -16.89 -24.04 -8.88
N THR A 366 -17.75 -23.52 -8.00
CA THR A 366 -17.52 -22.26 -7.28
C THR A 366 -16.25 -22.36 -6.42
N GLY A 367 -16.09 -23.47 -5.71
CA GLY A 367 -14.88 -23.70 -4.90
C GLY A 367 -13.61 -23.80 -5.73
N PHE A 368 -13.67 -24.47 -6.90
CA PHE A 368 -12.58 -24.51 -7.85
C PHE A 368 -12.16 -23.09 -8.26
N PHE A 369 -13.09 -22.23 -8.64
CA PHE A 369 -12.76 -20.88 -9.05
C PHE A 369 -12.27 -20.01 -7.89
N ILE A 370 -12.88 -20.08 -6.71
CA ILE A 370 -12.41 -19.36 -5.51
C ILE A 370 -10.94 -19.70 -5.24
N ASN A 371 -10.61 -21.00 -5.24
CA ASN A 371 -9.25 -21.48 -5.01
C ASN A 371 -8.28 -20.94 -6.06
N HIS A 372 -8.56 -21.18 -7.33
CA HIS A 372 -7.64 -20.85 -8.40
C HIS A 372 -7.54 -19.34 -8.65
N LEU A 373 -8.65 -18.58 -8.55
CA LEU A 373 -8.61 -17.12 -8.59
C LEU A 373 -7.76 -16.56 -7.47
N HIS A 374 -7.94 -17.05 -6.25
CA HIS A 374 -7.17 -16.59 -5.11
C HIS A 374 -5.68 -16.92 -5.27
N ALA A 375 -5.34 -18.16 -5.63
CA ALA A 375 -3.96 -18.59 -5.84
C ALA A 375 -3.28 -17.81 -6.99
N PHE A 376 -4.02 -17.42 -8.03
CA PHE A 376 -3.50 -16.68 -9.17
C PHE A 376 -3.28 -15.20 -8.88
N PHE A 377 -4.29 -14.48 -8.41
CA PHE A 377 -4.19 -13.02 -8.35
C PHE A 377 -3.67 -12.47 -7.02
N MET A 378 -3.89 -13.15 -5.90
CA MET A 378 -3.50 -12.60 -4.59
C MET A 378 -2.00 -12.35 -4.43
N PRO A 379 -1.10 -13.26 -4.83
CA PRO A 379 0.33 -12.98 -4.74
C PRO A 379 0.75 -11.76 -5.56
N VAL A 380 0.18 -11.59 -6.75
CA VAL A 380 0.46 -10.45 -7.62
C VAL A 380 -0.08 -9.15 -7.01
N LEU A 381 -1.30 -9.17 -6.49
CA LEU A 381 -1.95 -8.02 -5.86
C LEU A 381 -1.21 -7.57 -4.58
N ILE A 382 -0.76 -8.51 -3.75
CA ILE A 382 0.05 -8.24 -2.56
C ILE A 382 1.32 -7.45 -2.91
N MET A 383 1.95 -7.80 -4.01
CA MET A 383 3.14 -7.12 -4.52
C MET A 383 2.82 -5.75 -5.11
N LEU A 384 1.81 -5.64 -5.96
CA LEU A 384 1.35 -4.39 -6.57
C LEU A 384 0.97 -3.35 -5.51
N LEU A 385 0.36 -3.77 -4.41
CA LEU A 385 0.01 -2.92 -3.28
C LEU A 385 1.19 -2.59 -2.35
N GLY A 386 2.40 -3.06 -2.67
CA GLY A 386 3.64 -2.74 -1.96
C GLY A 386 3.76 -3.39 -0.57
N VAL A 387 2.99 -4.43 -0.27
CA VAL A 387 3.09 -5.18 1.00
C VAL A 387 4.41 -5.95 1.03
N TYR A 388 4.77 -6.59 -0.08
CA TYR A 388 6.09 -7.19 -0.30
C TYR A 388 6.88 -6.44 -1.37
N LYS A 389 8.21 -6.49 -1.28
CA LYS A 389 9.12 -5.89 -2.28
C LYS A 389 9.09 -6.71 -3.58
N ARG A 390 9.46 -6.07 -4.69
CA ARG A 390 9.59 -6.76 -5.97
C ARG A 390 10.64 -7.89 -5.90
N PRO A 391 10.44 -9.00 -6.60
CA PRO A 391 11.35 -10.12 -6.58
C PRO A 391 12.69 -9.75 -7.22
N LYS A 392 13.76 -10.37 -6.70
CA LYS A 392 15.09 -10.34 -7.29
C LYS A 392 15.46 -11.77 -7.70
N MET A 393 16.41 -11.93 -8.63
CA MET A 393 16.88 -13.25 -9.11
C MET A 393 17.18 -14.24 -7.98
N LYS A 394 17.79 -13.79 -6.87
CA LYS A 394 18.05 -14.63 -5.71
C LYS A 394 16.79 -15.28 -5.13
N TYR A 395 15.66 -14.56 -5.09
CA TYR A 395 14.40 -15.11 -4.58
C TYR A 395 13.75 -16.08 -5.55
N PHE A 396 13.93 -15.86 -6.85
CA PHE A 396 13.55 -16.84 -7.88
C PHE A 396 14.31 -18.14 -7.67
N VAL A 397 15.64 -18.09 -7.56
CA VAL A 397 16.48 -19.28 -7.33
C VAL A 397 16.08 -20.01 -6.05
N TYR A 398 15.88 -19.29 -4.93
CA TYR A 398 15.44 -19.93 -3.67
C TYR A 398 14.06 -20.57 -3.80
N SER A 399 13.15 -19.96 -4.56
CA SER A 399 11.82 -20.53 -4.83
C SER A 399 11.92 -21.80 -5.67
N GLN A 400 12.84 -21.85 -6.64
CA GLN A 400 13.06 -23.05 -7.45
C GLN A 400 13.68 -24.19 -6.63
N ILE A 401 14.63 -23.89 -5.72
CA ILE A 401 15.16 -24.88 -4.79
C ILE A 401 14.06 -25.42 -3.87
N GLY A 402 13.23 -24.51 -3.31
CA GLY A 402 12.07 -24.89 -2.52
C GLY A 402 11.07 -25.75 -3.30
N PHE A 403 10.88 -25.43 -4.58
CA PHE A 403 10.02 -26.21 -5.48
C PHE A 403 10.60 -27.61 -5.74
N LEU A 404 11.90 -27.72 -5.96
CA LEU A 404 12.56 -29.01 -6.15
C LEU A 404 12.34 -29.94 -4.95
N VAL A 405 12.53 -29.41 -3.73
CA VAL A 405 12.30 -30.17 -2.48
C VAL A 405 10.83 -30.58 -2.36
N TYR A 406 9.92 -29.63 -2.61
CA TYR A 406 8.49 -29.90 -2.53
C TYR A 406 8.02 -30.89 -3.63
N PHE A 407 8.52 -30.74 -4.84
CA PHE A 407 8.23 -31.63 -5.96
C PHE A 407 8.71 -33.09 -5.68
N ALA A 408 9.93 -33.21 -5.17
CA ALA A 408 10.46 -34.52 -4.79
C ALA A 408 9.64 -35.18 -3.66
N LEU A 409 9.19 -34.41 -2.68
CA LEU A 409 8.30 -34.87 -1.62
C LEU A 409 6.97 -35.40 -2.20
N VAL A 410 6.34 -34.59 -3.08
CA VAL A 410 5.06 -34.95 -3.69
C VAL A 410 5.17 -36.15 -4.61
N MET A 411 6.27 -36.24 -5.38
CA MET A 411 6.57 -37.41 -6.19
C MET A 411 6.68 -38.67 -5.30
N PHE A 412 7.42 -38.59 -4.19
CA PHE A 412 7.53 -39.69 -3.23
C PHE A 412 6.14 -40.08 -2.68
N VAL A 413 5.33 -39.11 -2.26
CA VAL A 413 3.97 -39.36 -1.73
C VAL A 413 3.08 -40.04 -2.77
N ASN A 414 3.09 -39.57 -4.02
CA ASN A 414 2.30 -40.16 -5.10
C ASN A 414 2.69 -41.64 -5.34
N VAL A 415 3.98 -41.89 -5.43
CA VAL A 415 4.51 -43.24 -5.71
C VAL A 415 4.24 -44.20 -4.54
N ASP A 416 4.47 -43.75 -3.31
CA ASP A 416 4.30 -44.57 -2.10
C ASP A 416 2.82 -44.90 -1.84
N LEU A 417 1.93 -43.92 -1.89
CA LEU A 417 0.50 -44.15 -1.67
C LEU A 417 -0.11 -45.02 -2.77
N THR A 418 0.31 -44.84 -4.02
CA THR A 418 -0.17 -45.66 -5.13
C THR A 418 0.28 -47.12 -4.95
N ALA A 419 1.52 -47.35 -4.50
CA ALA A 419 2.00 -48.68 -4.20
C ALA A 419 1.22 -49.39 -3.07
N HIS A 420 0.70 -48.58 -2.10
CA HIS A 420 -0.15 -49.07 -1.01
C HIS A 420 -1.64 -49.19 -1.38
N GLY A 421 -2.01 -49.00 -2.64
CA GLY A 421 -3.37 -49.17 -3.14
C GLY A 421 -4.29 -47.91 -2.99
N ASP A 422 -3.75 -46.75 -2.61
CA ASP A 422 -4.42 -45.46 -2.61
C ASP A 422 -3.85 -44.59 -3.75
N PRO A 423 -4.38 -44.69 -4.98
CA PRO A 423 -3.82 -44.00 -6.15
C PRO A 423 -3.98 -42.50 -6.00
N THR A 424 -2.86 -41.80 -5.91
CA THR A 424 -2.81 -40.32 -5.85
C THR A 424 -2.11 -39.78 -7.07
N ASP A 425 -2.54 -38.55 -7.47
CA ASP A 425 -2.02 -37.86 -8.66
C ASP A 425 -1.83 -36.36 -8.38
N PHE A 426 -1.12 -36.05 -7.32
CA PHE A 426 -0.76 -34.67 -7.04
C PHE A 426 0.17 -34.15 -8.14
N PHE A 427 -0.09 -32.93 -8.61
CA PHE A 427 0.58 -32.27 -9.75
C PHE A 427 0.31 -32.90 -11.11
N PHE A 428 -0.54 -33.94 -11.19
CA PHE A 428 -0.79 -34.69 -12.42
C PHE A 428 0.48 -35.33 -13.01
N ILE A 429 1.38 -35.80 -12.14
CA ILE A 429 2.64 -36.44 -12.53
C ILE A 429 2.58 -37.97 -12.43
N ASN A 430 1.58 -38.51 -11.76
CA ASN A 430 1.37 -39.94 -11.59
C ASN A 430 0.31 -40.51 -12.54
N SER A 431 -0.31 -39.64 -13.37
CA SER A 431 -1.22 -39.99 -14.46
C SER A 431 -0.81 -39.36 -15.78
N ASP A 432 -1.31 -39.89 -16.89
CA ASP A 432 -1.05 -39.38 -18.22
C ASP A 432 -1.94 -38.20 -18.62
N PHE A 433 -2.69 -37.60 -17.67
CA PHE A 433 -3.66 -36.52 -17.92
C PHE A 433 -3.03 -35.32 -18.64
N VAL A 434 -1.93 -34.78 -18.10
CA VAL A 434 -1.23 -33.64 -18.75
C VAL A 434 -0.45 -34.11 -19.96
N ALA A 435 0.16 -35.29 -19.90
CA ALA A 435 0.89 -35.89 -21.01
C ALA A 435 0.00 -36.07 -22.27
N LYS A 436 -1.25 -36.51 -22.09
CA LYS A 436 -2.25 -36.58 -23.19
C LYS A 436 -2.56 -35.22 -23.81
N LYS A 437 -2.64 -34.15 -23.02
CA LYS A 437 -2.90 -32.80 -23.50
C LYS A 437 -1.70 -32.18 -24.22
N LEU A 438 -0.48 -32.52 -23.81
CA LEU A 438 0.75 -32.04 -24.42
C LEU A 438 1.16 -32.77 -25.70
N GLY A 439 0.53 -33.94 -25.97
CA GLY A 439 0.70 -34.69 -27.19
C GLY A 439 1.67 -35.92 -27.07
N GLU A 440 1.95 -36.53 -28.19
CA GLU A 440 2.68 -37.82 -28.24
C GLU A 440 4.10 -37.78 -27.65
N TRP A 441 4.80 -36.65 -27.78
CA TRP A 441 6.13 -36.50 -27.19
C TRP A 441 6.12 -36.64 -25.65
N ALA A 442 5.11 -36.07 -25.00
CA ALA A 442 4.96 -36.11 -23.55
C ALA A 442 4.50 -37.53 -23.10
N LYS A 443 3.61 -38.17 -23.86
CA LYS A 443 3.23 -39.57 -23.60
C LYS A 443 4.41 -40.50 -23.70
N ASN A 444 5.28 -40.32 -24.69
CA ASN A 444 6.49 -41.14 -24.83
C ASN A 444 7.42 -41.00 -23.61
N LEU A 445 7.55 -39.77 -23.06
CA LEU A 445 8.29 -39.54 -21.83
C LEU A 445 7.62 -40.18 -20.60
N PHE A 446 6.29 -40.10 -20.53
CA PHE A 446 5.52 -40.70 -19.43
C PHE A 446 5.64 -42.22 -19.40
N ASN A 447 5.75 -42.86 -20.55
CA ASN A 447 5.90 -44.30 -20.66
C ASN A 447 7.32 -44.84 -20.26
N ILE A 448 8.29 -43.91 -20.05
CA ILE A 448 9.63 -44.31 -19.58
C ILE A 448 9.57 -44.36 -18.03
N THR A 449 9.49 -45.58 -17.51
CA THR A 449 9.31 -45.83 -16.07
C THR A 449 10.50 -46.58 -15.47
N LEU A 450 10.72 -46.30 -14.18
CA LEU A 450 11.57 -47.12 -13.30
C LEU A 450 10.66 -47.93 -12.37
N THR A 451 10.69 -49.24 -12.46
CA THR A 451 9.91 -50.12 -11.59
C THR A 451 10.83 -50.88 -10.67
N PHE A 452 10.53 -50.89 -9.38
CA PHE A 452 11.27 -51.70 -8.39
C PHE A 452 10.32 -52.26 -7.32
N GLU A 453 10.71 -53.36 -6.72
CA GLU A 453 9.95 -54.01 -5.65
C GLU A 453 10.65 -53.84 -4.30
N ARG A 454 9.86 -53.50 -3.28
CA ARG A 454 10.33 -53.40 -1.90
C ARG A 454 9.22 -53.81 -0.95
N ASN A 455 9.52 -54.74 -0.02
CA ASN A 455 8.58 -55.29 0.98
C ASN A 455 7.28 -55.86 0.37
N GLY A 456 7.34 -56.44 -0.81
CA GLY A 456 6.18 -57.02 -1.51
C GLY A 456 5.29 -55.96 -2.20
N LEU A 457 5.71 -54.70 -2.25
CA LEU A 457 5.04 -53.64 -2.97
C LEU A 457 5.82 -53.25 -4.23
N THR A 458 5.10 -52.99 -5.31
CA THR A 458 5.66 -52.52 -6.58
C THR A 458 5.57 -51.03 -6.70
N TYR A 459 6.70 -50.37 -6.88
CA TYR A 459 6.82 -48.91 -7.03
C TYR A 459 7.11 -48.59 -8.50
N VAL A 460 6.33 -47.66 -9.06
CA VAL A 460 6.50 -47.19 -10.45
C VAL A 460 6.77 -45.69 -10.42
N VAL A 461 7.88 -45.26 -11.05
CA VAL A 461 8.28 -43.84 -11.13
C VAL A 461 8.42 -43.46 -12.60
N HIS A 462 7.70 -42.40 -13.02
CA HIS A 462 7.75 -41.84 -14.37
C HIS A 462 8.89 -40.81 -14.51
N TYR A 463 10.10 -41.18 -14.16
CA TYR A 463 11.24 -40.30 -13.94
C TYR A 463 11.57 -39.36 -15.10
N ALA A 464 11.47 -39.82 -16.34
CA ALA A 464 11.78 -39.02 -17.52
C ALA A 464 10.73 -37.87 -17.70
N TYR A 465 9.47 -38.22 -17.48
CA TYR A 465 8.38 -37.27 -17.50
C TYR A 465 8.46 -36.27 -16.33
N ASP A 466 8.75 -36.76 -15.12
CA ASP A 466 8.87 -35.92 -13.91
C ASP A 466 9.98 -34.87 -14.04
N ILE A 467 11.14 -35.29 -14.58
CA ILE A 467 12.25 -34.36 -14.86
C ILE A 467 11.85 -33.32 -15.92
N ALA A 468 11.26 -33.78 -17.03
CA ALA A 468 10.81 -32.87 -18.09
C ALA A 468 9.74 -31.90 -17.59
N TYR A 469 8.77 -32.37 -16.80
CA TYR A 469 7.74 -31.57 -16.16
C TYR A 469 8.36 -30.46 -15.29
N TYR A 470 9.29 -30.84 -14.41
CA TYR A 470 9.99 -29.91 -13.53
C TYR A 470 10.75 -28.84 -14.33
N LEU A 471 11.50 -29.21 -15.35
CA LEU A 471 12.25 -28.25 -16.19
C LEU A 471 11.35 -27.30 -16.96
N VAL A 472 10.27 -27.81 -17.56
CA VAL A 472 9.26 -26.97 -18.26
C VAL A 472 8.61 -26.01 -17.27
N TYR A 473 8.32 -26.47 -16.06
CA TYR A 473 7.72 -25.64 -15.03
C TYR A 473 8.61 -24.46 -14.62
N ILE A 474 9.91 -24.70 -14.46
CA ILE A 474 10.90 -23.62 -14.18
C ILE A 474 10.91 -22.59 -15.32
N LEU A 475 10.95 -23.06 -16.57
CA LEU A 475 10.95 -22.18 -17.74
C LEU A 475 9.69 -21.31 -17.79
N LEU A 476 8.52 -21.91 -17.58
CA LEU A 476 7.25 -21.20 -17.56
C LEU A 476 7.18 -20.20 -16.40
N ALA A 477 7.68 -20.54 -15.23
CA ALA A 477 7.76 -19.65 -14.08
C ALA A 477 8.66 -18.43 -14.36
N PHE A 478 9.78 -18.64 -15.06
CA PHE A 478 10.67 -17.56 -15.49
C PHE A 478 10.00 -16.65 -16.53
N MET A 479 9.32 -17.21 -17.53
CA MET A 479 8.57 -16.45 -18.53
C MET A 479 7.45 -15.63 -17.87
N MET A 480 6.72 -16.21 -16.92
CA MET A 480 5.68 -15.50 -16.19
C MET A 480 6.24 -14.33 -15.37
N TRP A 481 7.42 -14.50 -14.77
CA TRP A 481 8.09 -13.39 -14.10
C TRP A 481 8.39 -12.21 -15.06
N PHE A 482 8.83 -12.50 -16.28
CA PHE A 482 9.03 -11.47 -17.29
C PHE A 482 7.74 -10.69 -17.59
N VAL A 483 6.60 -11.39 -17.75
CA VAL A 483 5.29 -10.77 -17.93
C VAL A 483 4.91 -9.89 -16.74
N TYR A 484 5.16 -10.35 -15.52
CA TYR A 484 4.90 -9.55 -14.32
C TYR A 484 5.77 -8.30 -14.22
N GLU A 485 7.02 -8.37 -14.66
CA GLU A 485 7.90 -7.20 -14.68
C GLU A 485 7.36 -6.10 -15.60
N LEU A 486 6.80 -6.46 -16.75
CA LEU A 486 6.10 -5.53 -17.65
C LEU A 486 4.85 -4.93 -16.97
N LEU A 487 4.05 -5.76 -16.31
CA LEU A 487 2.88 -5.30 -15.57
C LEU A 487 3.27 -4.32 -14.45
N PHE A 488 4.33 -4.62 -13.70
CA PHE A 488 4.80 -3.76 -12.60
C PHE A 488 5.28 -2.40 -13.11
N ARG A 489 5.98 -2.34 -14.24
CA ARG A 489 6.38 -1.06 -14.84
C ARG A 489 5.17 -0.22 -15.22
N GLY A 490 4.18 -0.79 -15.89
CA GLY A 490 2.96 -0.08 -16.24
C GLY A 490 2.20 0.45 -15.02
N VAL A 491 2.09 -0.34 -13.96
CA VAL A 491 1.43 0.08 -12.71
C VAL A 491 2.20 1.19 -12.00
N ASP A 492 3.55 1.16 -12.01
CA ASP A 492 4.36 2.22 -11.40
C ASP A 492 4.15 3.56 -12.07
N GLU A 493 4.08 3.58 -13.41
CA GLU A 493 3.80 4.79 -14.17
C GLU A 493 2.41 5.35 -13.82
N LEU A 494 1.38 4.48 -13.80
CA LEU A 494 0.02 4.87 -13.41
C LEU A 494 -0.04 5.41 -11.98
N LEU A 495 0.68 4.77 -11.03
CA LEU A 495 0.75 5.24 -9.65
C LEU A 495 1.49 6.57 -9.53
N ALA A 496 2.57 6.77 -10.28
CA ALA A 496 3.30 8.03 -10.31
C ALA A 496 2.41 9.18 -10.80
N VAL A 497 1.64 8.97 -11.88
CA VAL A 497 0.67 9.95 -12.40
C VAL A 497 -0.43 10.22 -11.35
N ARG A 498 -1.00 9.17 -10.74
CA ARG A 498 -2.03 9.33 -9.70
C ARG A 498 -1.53 10.08 -8.48
N LEU A 499 -0.33 9.77 -7.99
CA LEU A 499 0.27 10.46 -6.85
C LEU A 499 0.56 11.93 -7.17
N ALA A 500 1.03 12.23 -8.38
CA ALA A 500 1.20 13.60 -8.84
C ALA A 500 -0.13 14.36 -8.82
N ARG A 501 -1.20 13.76 -9.35
CA ARG A 501 -2.55 14.35 -9.37
C ARG A 501 -3.13 14.57 -7.95
N ILE A 502 -3.00 13.60 -7.04
CA ILE A 502 -3.46 13.74 -5.64
C ILE A 502 -2.69 14.86 -4.93
N LYS A 503 -1.37 14.95 -5.17
CA LYS A 503 -0.56 16.04 -4.62
C LYS A 503 -0.99 17.40 -5.17
N SER A 504 -1.34 17.50 -6.44
CA SER A 504 -1.84 18.77 -7.03
C SER A 504 -3.19 19.18 -6.42
N ILE A 505 -4.13 18.28 -6.28
CA ILE A 505 -5.44 18.54 -5.67
C ILE A 505 -5.29 18.98 -4.21
N SER A 506 -4.51 18.26 -3.41
CA SER A 506 -4.26 18.63 -2.00
C SER A 506 -3.61 20.02 -1.84
N ARG A 507 -2.74 20.40 -2.77
CA ARG A 507 -2.10 21.72 -2.79
C ARG A 507 -3.07 22.80 -3.24
N HIS A 508 -3.91 22.50 -4.22
CA HIS A 508 -4.95 23.42 -4.69
C HIS A 508 -5.95 23.75 -3.58
N ASP A 509 -6.37 22.74 -2.80
CA ASP A 509 -7.28 22.92 -1.67
C ASP A 509 -6.61 23.78 -0.57
N ALA A 510 -5.33 23.55 -0.26
CA ALA A 510 -4.56 24.36 0.66
C ALA A 510 -4.39 25.81 0.16
N TYR A 511 -4.16 25.99 -1.14
CA TYR A 511 -4.09 27.31 -1.77
C TYR A 511 -5.41 28.07 -1.65
N LEU A 512 -6.55 27.42 -1.92
CA LEU A 512 -7.87 28.00 -1.78
C LEU A 512 -8.17 28.39 -0.33
N GLU A 513 -7.79 27.56 0.63
CA GLU A 513 -7.98 27.84 2.06
C GLU A 513 -7.15 29.04 2.54
N ILE A 514 -5.90 29.17 2.07
CA ILE A 514 -5.03 30.34 2.34
C ILE A 514 -5.61 31.61 1.70
N LYS A 515 -6.12 31.48 0.48
CA LYS A 515 -6.76 32.60 -0.24
C LYS A 515 -8.05 33.06 0.42
N GLU A 516 -8.89 32.17 0.93
CA GLU A 516 -10.12 32.45 1.64
C GLU A 516 -9.89 33.09 3.04
N LYS A 517 -8.81 32.70 3.73
CA LYS A 517 -8.45 33.25 5.05
C LYS A 517 -7.78 34.63 5.01
N GLY A 518 -7.72 35.28 3.83
CA GLY A 518 -7.22 36.65 3.68
C GLY A 518 -5.71 36.80 3.89
N GLY A 519 -4.99 35.72 3.94
CA GLY A 519 -3.53 35.70 4.00
C GLY A 519 -2.95 35.97 2.62
N LEU A 520 -2.39 37.17 2.39
CA LEU A 520 -1.66 37.59 1.20
C LEU A 520 -2.50 37.99 -0.04
N THR A 521 -3.29 39.02 0.09
CA THR A 521 -3.56 39.91 -1.05
C THR A 521 -2.29 40.73 -1.32
N MET A 522 -1.30 40.16 -1.96
CA MET A 522 -0.26 40.94 -2.61
C MET A 522 -0.83 41.45 -3.94
N GLU A 523 -0.67 42.73 -4.20
CA GLU A 523 -1.04 43.31 -5.48
C GLU A 523 -0.33 42.54 -6.61
N LYS A 524 -1.05 42.20 -7.66
CA LYS A 524 -0.60 41.38 -8.81
C LYS A 524 0.65 41.88 -9.54
N ASN A 525 1.20 43.04 -9.14
CA ASN A 525 2.36 43.72 -9.76
C ASN A 525 3.61 43.78 -8.87
N GLN A 526 3.63 43.19 -7.69
CA GLN A 526 4.81 43.22 -6.82
C GLN A 526 5.74 42.05 -7.08
N ILE A 527 7.02 42.34 -7.38
CA ILE A 527 8.06 41.29 -7.50
C ILE A 527 8.26 40.68 -6.13
N SER A 528 7.93 39.37 -6.00
CA SER A 528 7.98 38.69 -4.72
C SER A 528 8.30 37.19 -4.92
N LEU A 529 8.98 36.60 -3.94
CA LEU A 529 9.13 35.16 -3.75
C LEU A 529 8.55 34.81 -2.40
N VAL A 530 7.59 33.90 -2.37
CA VAL A 530 6.92 33.45 -1.15
C VAL A 530 7.11 31.97 -0.98
N ILE A 531 7.55 31.55 0.18
CA ILE A 531 7.63 30.16 0.63
C ILE A 531 6.81 30.04 1.89
N ASP A 532 5.90 29.08 1.93
CA ASP A 532 5.00 28.88 3.05
C ASP A 532 4.93 27.40 3.45
N HIS A 533 5.29 27.09 4.69
CA HIS A 533 5.28 25.76 5.28
C HIS A 533 5.98 24.66 4.44
N LEU A 534 7.09 25.00 3.79
CA LEU A 534 7.83 24.09 2.91
C LEU A 534 8.45 22.95 3.70
N SER A 535 8.11 21.71 3.31
CA SER A 535 8.73 20.51 3.86
C SER A 535 9.12 19.53 2.76
N LYS A 536 10.29 18.89 2.91
CA LYS A 536 10.85 17.95 1.93
C LYS A 536 11.58 16.80 2.62
N ARG A 537 11.25 15.57 2.21
CA ARG A 537 11.99 14.35 2.56
C ARG A 537 12.47 13.64 1.27
N TYR A 538 13.70 13.20 1.25
CA TYR A 538 14.19 12.36 0.16
C TYR A 538 13.78 10.90 0.36
N PRO A 539 13.54 10.14 -0.73
CA PRO A 539 13.23 8.72 -0.62
C PRO A 539 14.33 7.95 0.11
N GLY A 540 13.96 7.20 1.15
CA GLY A 540 14.90 6.41 1.95
C GLY A 540 15.63 7.16 3.06
N ALA A 541 15.37 8.47 3.25
CA ALA A 541 15.92 9.23 4.38
C ALA A 541 15.00 9.13 5.61
N ASP A 542 15.61 8.99 6.79
CA ASP A 542 14.87 8.91 8.06
C ASP A 542 14.40 10.28 8.54
N SER A 543 15.10 11.37 8.15
CA SER A 543 14.80 12.74 8.55
C SER A 543 14.33 13.60 7.37
N LEU A 544 13.66 14.73 7.68
CA LEU A 544 13.31 15.75 6.70
C LEU A 544 14.57 16.55 6.31
N ALA A 545 14.77 16.77 5.02
CA ALA A 545 15.83 17.66 4.51
C ALA A 545 15.44 19.14 4.65
N VAL A 546 14.13 19.42 4.62
CA VAL A 546 13.52 20.73 4.90
C VAL A 546 12.28 20.46 5.76
N ASN A 547 12.13 21.21 6.84
CA ASN A 547 11.08 21.01 7.82
C ASN A 547 10.41 22.35 8.13
N ASP A 548 9.21 22.54 7.61
CA ASP A 548 8.31 23.66 7.91
C ASP A 548 8.92 25.06 7.73
N VAL A 549 9.58 25.31 6.58
CA VAL A 549 10.24 26.58 6.30
C VAL A 549 9.29 27.56 5.65
N SER A 550 9.15 28.77 6.23
CA SER A 550 8.32 29.84 5.71
C SER A 550 9.11 31.16 5.69
N PHE A 551 9.14 31.84 4.54
CA PHE A 551 9.63 33.21 4.40
C PHE A 551 9.16 33.85 3.09
N SER A 552 9.23 35.18 3.02
CA SER A 552 8.92 35.96 1.81
C SER A 552 10.01 36.95 1.48
N LEU A 553 10.33 37.13 0.19
CA LEU A 553 11.28 38.11 -0.32
C LEU A 553 10.58 39.12 -1.23
N LEU A 554 11.02 40.37 -1.16
CA LEU A 554 10.45 41.45 -1.96
C LEU A 554 11.50 42.03 -2.91
N GLY A 555 11.07 42.57 -4.03
CA GLY A 555 11.94 43.19 -5.02
C GLY A 555 12.76 44.36 -4.48
N GLY A 556 13.90 44.63 -5.11
CA GLY A 556 14.80 45.73 -4.77
C GLY A 556 15.87 45.40 -3.74
N LYS A 557 16.02 44.10 -3.35
CA LYS A 557 16.95 43.70 -2.31
C LYS A 557 17.78 42.47 -2.71
N ILE A 558 18.96 42.35 -2.07
CA ILE A 558 19.83 41.18 -2.13
C ILE A 558 19.68 40.42 -0.83
N TYR A 559 19.30 39.12 -0.94
CA TYR A 559 19.08 38.23 0.17
C TYR A 559 20.19 37.16 0.22
N GLY A 560 20.84 37.04 1.37
CA GLY A 560 21.80 35.99 1.66
C GLY A 560 21.15 34.79 2.35
N PHE A 561 21.46 33.58 1.90
CA PHE A 561 20.94 32.35 2.49
C PHE A 561 22.09 31.56 3.11
N LEU A 562 22.25 31.69 4.42
CA LEU A 562 23.36 31.12 5.20
C LEU A 562 22.99 29.79 5.85
N GLY A 563 23.93 28.86 5.91
CA GLY A 563 23.81 27.60 6.61
C GLY A 563 25.00 26.68 6.35
N LYS A 564 25.31 25.79 7.28
CA LYS A 564 26.36 24.77 7.10
C LYS A 564 26.05 23.85 5.91
N ASN A 565 27.07 23.12 5.43
CA ASN A 565 26.85 22.08 4.43
C ASN A 565 25.87 21.03 4.95
N GLY A 566 24.87 20.66 4.13
CA GLY A 566 23.80 19.76 4.55
C GLY A 566 22.64 20.44 5.33
N ALA A 567 22.66 21.76 5.56
CA ALA A 567 21.58 22.46 6.25
C ALA A 567 20.25 22.50 5.49
N GLY A 568 20.20 22.16 4.20
CA GLY A 568 19.00 22.16 3.36
C GLY A 568 18.92 23.29 2.32
N LYS A 569 19.95 24.16 2.21
CA LYS A 569 19.98 25.32 1.29
C LYS A 569 19.67 24.95 -0.16
N SER A 570 20.47 24.06 -0.75
CA SER A 570 20.29 23.64 -2.15
C SER A 570 18.98 22.87 -2.37
N THR A 571 18.45 22.21 -1.34
CA THR A 571 17.13 21.55 -1.42
C THR A 571 16.01 22.60 -1.57
N ILE A 572 16.05 23.66 -0.79
CA ILE A 572 15.08 24.76 -0.88
C ILE A 572 15.21 25.46 -2.23
N ILE A 573 16.42 25.83 -2.64
CA ILE A 573 16.69 26.45 -3.96
C ILE A 573 16.14 25.60 -5.09
N LYS A 574 16.48 24.30 -5.12
CA LYS A 574 16.00 23.35 -6.15
C LYS A 574 14.49 23.16 -6.13
N SER A 575 13.85 23.34 -4.98
CA SER A 575 12.39 23.35 -4.89
C SER A 575 11.78 24.61 -5.47
N ILE A 576 12.38 25.79 -5.23
CA ILE A 576 11.94 27.08 -5.81
C ILE A 576 12.02 27.06 -7.33
N VAL A 577 13.15 26.58 -7.89
CA VAL A 577 13.34 26.53 -9.35
C VAL A 577 12.62 25.34 -10.02
N GLY A 578 11.94 24.51 -9.24
CA GLY A 578 11.14 23.39 -9.75
C GLY A 578 11.95 22.23 -10.31
N ILE A 579 13.21 22.03 -9.83
CA ILE A 579 14.06 20.85 -10.13
C ILE A 579 13.61 19.69 -9.24
N HIS A 580 13.31 19.95 -7.98
CA HIS A 580 12.81 18.96 -7.04
C HIS A 580 11.38 19.29 -6.60
N GLY A 581 10.49 18.31 -6.64
CA GLY A 581 9.19 18.46 -5.99
C GLY A 581 9.35 18.45 -4.46
N PHE A 582 8.45 19.09 -3.73
CA PHE A 582 8.39 19.09 -2.26
C PHE A 582 7.15 18.34 -1.76
N ASP A 583 7.14 17.97 -0.47
CA ASP A 583 6.09 17.10 0.08
C ASP A 583 4.92 17.89 0.67
N LYS A 584 5.22 19.05 1.31
CA LYS A 584 4.22 19.99 1.87
C LYS A 584 4.64 21.42 1.60
N GLY A 585 3.66 22.32 1.71
CA GLY A 585 3.85 23.75 1.60
C GLY A 585 3.53 24.32 0.23
N TYR A 586 3.84 25.61 0.07
CA TYR A 586 3.52 26.42 -1.08
C TYR A 586 4.72 27.30 -1.47
N ILE A 587 4.97 27.43 -2.76
CA ILE A 587 6.00 28.34 -3.30
C ILE A 587 5.38 29.16 -4.42
N SER A 588 5.45 30.51 -4.31
CA SER A 588 5.01 31.42 -5.34
C SER A 588 6.15 32.32 -5.80
N VAL A 589 6.31 32.47 -7.10
CA VAL A 589 7.28 33.30 -7.79
C VAL A 589 6.55 34.37 -8.58
N CYS A 590 6.65 35.63 -8.16
CA CYS A 590 5.93 36.75 -8.77
C CYS A 590 4.41 36.49 -8.92
N GLY A 591 3.80 35.80 -7.96
CA GLY A 591 2.38 35.46 -8.00
C GLY A 591 2.05 34.15 -8.71
N HIS A 592 3.02 33.50 -9.37
CA HIS A 592 2.85 32.19 -10.04
C HIS A 592 3.20 31.05 -9.11
N ASP A 593 2.32 30.08 -8.94
CA ASP A 593 2.60 28.84 -8.20
C ASP A 593 3.59 27.97 -8.97
N VAL A 594 4.67 27.57 -8.31
CA VAL A 594 5.74 26.76 -8.93
C VAL A 594 5.24 25.39 -9.44
N ASN A 595 4.15 24.86 -8.86
CA ASN A 595 3.58 23.58 -9.27
C ASN A 595 2.43 23.71 -10.28
N GLU A 596 1.56 24.70 -10.09
CA GLU A 596 0.39 24.90 -10.96
C GLU A 596 0.75 25.67 -12.24
N GLU A 597 1.67 26.64 -12.14
CA GLU A 597 2.12 27.49 -13.24
C GLU A 597 3.65 27.41 -13.43
N PRO A 598 4.23 26.18 -13.60
CA PRO A 598 5.68 25.99 -13.58
C PRO A 598 6.44 26.71 -14.70
N LEU A 599 5.83 26.90 -15.85
CA LEU A 599 6.44 27.61 -16.96
C LEU A 599 6.50 29.11 -16.72
N GLU A 600 5.43 29.68 -16.19
CA GLU A 600 5.36 31.11 -15.88
C GLU A 600 6.30 31.46 -14.71
N ALA A 601 6.31 30.64 -13.66
CA ALA A 601 7.26 30.78 -12.55
C ALA A 601 8.72 30.70 -13.04
N LYS A 602 9.06 29.76 -13.92
CA LYS A 602 10.43 29.60 -14.46
C LYS A 602 10.84 30.74 -15.36
N ARG A 603 9.93 31.40 -16.06
CA ARG A 603 10.22 32.58 -16.88
C ARG A 603 10.70 33.76 -16.04
N GLU A 604 10.22 33.86 -14.83
CA GLU A 604 10.57 34.92 -13.88
C GLU A 604 11.89 34.65 -13.13
N ILE A 605 12.47 33.44 -13.26
CA ILE A 605 13.68 33.00 -12.55
C ILE A 605 14.88 32.91 -13.48
N GLY A 606 15.99 33.54 -13.10
CA GLY A 606 17.34 33.22 -13.58
C GLY A 606 18.05 32.36 -12.54
N TYR A 607 18.48 31.15 -12.91
CA TYR A 607 19.09 30.22 -11.95
C TYR A 607 20.54 29.87 -12.32
N VAL A 608 21.43 30.02 -11.34
CA VAL A 608 22.83 29.61 -11.42
C VAL A 608 23.07 28.48 -10.40
N PRO A 609 23.26 27.22 -10.85
CA PRO A 609 23.50 26.10 -9.95
C PRO A 609 24.95 26.08 -9.43
N ASP A 610 25.17 25.43 -8.27
CA ASP A 610 26.50 25.16 -7.73
C ASP A 610 27.32 24.25 -8.67
N ASN A 611 26.71 23.25 -9.27
CA ASN A 611 27.32 22.37 -10.25
C ASN A 611 26.56 22.48 -11.59
N TYR A 612 27.21 23.06 -12.59
CA TYR A 612 26.64 23.32 -13.91
C TYR A 612 27.09 22.31 -14.97
N ALA A 613 26.11 21.70 -15.63
CA ALA A 613 26.34 20.88 -16.82
C ALA A 613 26.19 21.73 -18.08
N LEU A 614 27.31 22.11 -18.68
CA LEU A 614 27.34 22.92 -19.90
C LEU A 614 27.45 22.02 -21.14
N TYR A 615 26.92 22.49 -22.28
CA TYR A 615 27.11 21.85 -23.57
C TYR A 615 28.52 22.22 -24.13
N GLU A 616 29.56 21.57 -23.60
CA GLU A 616 30.94 21.92 -23.79
C GLU A 616 31.40 21.97 -25.27
N ASN A 617 30.67 21.32 -26.17
CA ASN A 617 30.95 21.35 -27.62
C ASN A 617 30.32 22.55 -28.34
N LEU A 618 29.60 23.43 -27.66
CA LEU A 618 29.12 24.70 -28.18
C LEU A 618 30.08 25.83 -27.81
N SER A 619 30.10 26.89 -28.60
CA SER A 619 30.72 28.16 -28.18
C SER A 619 29.81 28.88 -27.19
N GLY A 620 30.36 29.79 -26.38
CA GLY A 620 29.57 30.59 -25.47
C GLY A 620 28.41 31.32 -26.18
N ARG A 621 28.69 31.91 -27.35
CA ARG A 621 27.67 32.60 -28.18
C ARG A 621 26.55 31.63 -28.62
N GLN A 622 26.93 30.45 -29.09
CA GLN A 622 25.93 29.44 -29.49
C GLN A 622 25.06 29.01 -28.30
N TYR A 623 25.67 28.75 -27.15
CA TYR A 623 24.96 28.37 -25.94
C TYR A 623 23.99 29.45 -25.44
N ILE A 624 24.45 30.73 -25.39
CA ILE A 624 23.58 31.80 -24.93
C ILE A 624 22.45 32.08 -25.92
N ASN A 625 22.68 31.99 -27.22
CA ASN A 625 21.61 32.09 -28.21
C ASN A 625 20.58 30.96 -28.04
N TYR A 626 21.02 29.73 -27.79
CA TYR A 626 20.13 28.60 -27.50
C TYR A 626 19.27 28.86 -26.27
N ILE A 627 19.84 29.37 -25.17
CA ILE A 627 19.05 29.72 -23.95
C ILE A 627 18.11 30.88 -24.26
N ALA A 628 18.53 31.89 -25.00
CA ALA A 628 17.70 33.02 -25.41
C ALA A 628 16.49 32.56 -26.27
N ASP A 629 16.65 31.55 -27.11
CA ASP A 629 15.57 30.92 -27.86
C ASP A 629 14.57 30.22 -26.96
N LEU A 630 15.05 29.46 -25.97
CA LEU A 630 14.17 28.77 -24.98
C LEU A 630 13.28 29.75 -24.20
N TYR A 631 13.84 30.89 -23.81
CA TYR A 631 13.13 31.95 -23.09
C TYR A 631 12.41 32.95 -24.03
N LYS A 632 12.46 32.72 -25.36
CA LYS A 632 11.80 33.56 -26.39
C LYS A 632 12.24 35.04 -26.35
N VAL A 633 13.53 35.27 -26.06
CA VAL A 633 14.10 36.63 -26.09
C VAL A 633 14.03 37.18 -27.50
N PRO A 634 13.43 38.36 -27.73
CA PRO A 634 13.33 38.97 -29.07
C PRO A 634 14.72 39.18 -29.73
N LEU A 635 14.81 38.91 -31.01
CA LEU A 635 16.12 38.93 -31.75
C LEU A 635 16.78 40.29 -31.77
N ASP A 636 15.99 41.35 -31.82
CA ASP A 636 16.43 42.75 -31.78
C ASP A 636 17.11 43.12 -30.46
N LEU A 637 16.58 42.68 -29.35
CA LEU A 637 17.12 42.92 -28.01
C LEU A 637 18.26 41.98 -27.63
N ARG A 638 18.28 40.78 -28.22
CA ARG A 638 19.16 39.69 -27.82
C ARG A 638 20.65 40.08 -27.97
N LYS A 639 21.01 40.61 -29.13
CA LYS A 639 22.40 40.99 -29.40
C LYS A 639 22.90 42.01 -28.38
N GLN A 640 22.13 43.06 -28.14
CA GLN A 640 22.48 44.10 -27.19
C GLN A 640 22.66 43.54 -25.76
N ARG A 641 21.74 42.69 -25.29
CA ARG A 641 21.81 42.08 -23.96
C ARG A 641 23.02 41.16 -23.82
N ILE A 642 23.30 40.35 -24.83
CA ILE A 642 24.47 39.46 -24.84
C ILE A 642 25.75 40.25 -24.80
N ASP A 643 25.90 41.25 -25.67
CA ASP A 643 27.12 42.03 -25.76
C ASP A 643 27.38 42.84 -24.47
N ASP A 644 26.35 43.44 -23.85
CA ASP A 644 26.43 44.10 -22.54
C ASP A 644 26.88 43.13 -21.42
N LEU A 645 26.29 41.96 -21.32
CA LEU A 645 26.64 40.97 -20.29
C LEU A 645 28.05 40.40 -20.50
N VAL A 646 28.47 40.16 -21.76
CA VAL A 646 29.81 39.69 -22.12
C VAL A 646 30.87 40.72 -21.78
N GLU A 647 30.59 42.01 -22.00
CA GLU A 647 31.49 43.10 -21.65
C GLU A 647 31.63 43.23 -20.13
N ARG A 648 30.54 43.29 -19.39
CA ARG A 648 30.51 43.37 -17.90
C ARG A 648 31.23 42.25 -17.20
N LEU A 649 31.13 41.03 -17.73
CA LEU A 649 31.75 39.83 -17.15
C LEU A 649 33.14 39.54 -17.79
N GLU A 650 33.63 40.43 -18.65
CA GLU A 650 34.98 40.40 -19.26
C GLU A 650 35.29 39.05 -19.92
N LEU A 651 34.34 38.44 -20.64
CA LEU A 651 34.61 37.22 -21.39
C LEU A 651 35.37 37.46 -22.69
N GLY A 652 35.21 38.63 -23.28
CA GLY A 652 35.93 39.12 -24.47
C GLY A 652 35.93 38.13 -25.65
N PRO A 653 37.04 38.05 -26.42
CA PRO A 653 37.11 37.20 -27.62
C PRO A 653 36.97 35.68 -27.31
N ARG A 654 37.12 35.28 -26.05
CA ARG A 654 36.96 33.87 -25.65
C ARG A 654 35.53 33.44 -25.69
N PHE A 655 34.58 34.35 -25.66
CA PHE A 655 33.14 34.07 -25.74
C PHE A 655 32.75 33.24 -26.99
N ASP A 656 33.47 33.43 -28.09
CA ASP A 656 33.25 32.70 -29.34
C ASP A 656 34.03 31.38 -29.46
N LYS A 657 34.83 31.03 -28.45
CA LYS A 657 35.53 29.73 -28.38
C LYS A 657 34.64 28.65 -27.78
N LEU A 658 34.99 27.38 -28.02
CA LEU A 658 34.29 26.25 -27.47
C LEU A 658 34.38 26.23 -25.93
N MET A 659 33.25 26.00 -25.25
CA MET A 659 33.19 26.05 -23.78
C MET A 659 34.01 24.96 -23.07
N LYS A 660 34.41 23.87 -23.76
CA LYS A 660 35.40 22.91 -23.25
C LYS A 660 36.78 23.52 -22.97
N THR A 661 37.10 24.66 -23.59
CA THR A 661 38.36 25.38 -23.38
C THR A 661 38.28 26.44 -22.29
N TYR A 662 37.12 26.61 -21.65
CA TYR A 662 36.89 27.61 -20.61
C TYR A 662 37.49 27.18 -19.27
N SER A 663 38.08 28.11 -18.56
CA SER A 663 38.43 27.95 -17.16
C SER A 663 37.14 27.83 -16.30
N HIS A 664 37.29 27.39 -15.05
CA HIS A 664 36.16 27.32 -14.11
C HIS A 664 35.44 28.67 -14.01
N GLY A 665 36.17 29.78 -13.80
CA GLY A 665 35.57 31.10 -13.72
C GLY A 665 34.86 31.54 -14.99
N MET A 666 35.38 31.18 -16.19
CA MET A 666 34.68 31.45 -17.45
C MET A 666 33.41 30.64 -17.59
N LYS A 667 33.39 29.37 -17.14
CA LYS A 667 32.19 28.53 -17.11
C LYS A 667 31.15 29.12 -16.16
N GLN A 668 31.57 29.65 -15.04
CA GLN A 668 30.66 30.36 -14.11
C GLN A 668 30.08 31.64 -14.75
N LYS A 669 30.91 32.45 -15.38
CA LYS A 669 30.45 33.69 -16.05
C LYS A 669 29.45 33.39 -17.17
N ILE A 670 29.67 32.37 -17.99
CA ILE A 670 28.72 32.00 -19.06
C ILE A 670 27.39 31.51 -18.49
N THR A 671 27.42 30.81 -17.36
CA THR A 671 26.18 30.38 -16.66
C THR A 671 25.40 31.58 -16.11
N ILE A 672 26.08 32.60 -15.62
CA ILE A 672 25.48 33.85 -15.18
C ILE A 672 24.84 34.58 -16.35
N ILE A 673 25.52 34.69 -17.50
CA ILE A 673 24.95 35.29 -18.72
C ILE A 673 23.70 34.54 -19.14
N ALA A 674 23.75 33.22 -19.15
CA ALA A 674 22.59 32.36 -19.46
C ALA A 674 21.40 32.65 -18.53
N ALA A 675 21.65 32.85 -17.23
CA ALA A 675 20.64 33.15 -16.25
C ALA A 675 20.04 34.56 -16.38
N LEU A 676 20.77 35.53 -16.94
CA LEU A 676 20.35 36.93 -17.01
C LEU A 676 19.88 37.39 -18.41
N VAL A 677 20.16 36.65 -19.48
CA VAL A 677 19.87 37.07 -20.87
C VAL A 677 18.37 37.33 -21.13
N HIS A 678 17.49 36.68 -20.38
CA HIS A 678 16.03 36.85 -20.48
C HIS A 678 15.47 37.87 -19.49
N GLU A 679 16.33 38.59 -18.73
CA GLU A 679 15.96 39.60 -17.72
C GLU A 679 14.96 39.11 -16.68
N PRO A 680 15.32 38.07 -15.92
CA PRO A 680 14.43 37.52 -14.87
C PRO A 680 14.16 38.56 -13.77
N LYS A 681 13.00 38.45 -13.12
CA LYS A 681 12.69 39.26 -11.94
C LYS A 681 13.32 38.72 -10.65
N ILE A 682 13.62 37.43 -10.61
CA ILE A 682 14.28 36.78 -9.49
C ILE A 682 15.53 36.06 -9.97
N TRP A 683 16.67 36.49 -9.47
CA TRP A 683 17.96 35.85 -9.77
C TRP A 683 18.41 34.99 -8.58
N ILE A 684 18.43 33.68 -8.77
CA ILE A 684 18.77 32.68 -7.74
C ILE A 684 20.14 32.08 -8.05
N LEU A 685 21.04 32.08 -7.06
CA LEU A 685 22.39 31.53 -7.23
C LEU A 685 22.73 30.57 -6.06
N ASP A 686 23.19 29.38 -6.40
CA ASP A 686 23.63 28.39 -5.41
C ASP A 686 25.18 28.39 -5.35
N GLU A 687 25.75 28.89 -4.25
CA GLU A 687 27.18 29.01 -3.96
C GLU A 687 28.01 29.70 -5.10
N PRO A 688 27.61 30.88 -5.62
CA PRO A 688 28.13 31.44 -6.87
C PRO A 688 29.56 31.93 -6.81
N MET A 689 30.18 32.09 -5.64
CA MET A 689 31.51 32.70 -5.46
C MET A 689 32.61 31.66 -5.26
N THR A 690 32.28 30.39 -5.18
CA THR A 690 33.22 29.31 -4.83
C THR A 690 34.23 29.07 -5.95
N GLY A 691 35.52 29.16 -5.64
CA GLY A 691 36.59 28.88 -6.58
C GLY A 691 36.83 29.95 -7.66
N LEU A 692 36.36 31.17 -7.44
CA LEU A 692 36.57 32.31 -8.34
C LEU A 692 37.72 33.23 -7.88
N ASP A 693 38.35 33.88 -8.82
CA ASP A 693 39.32 34.93 -8.60
C ASP A 693 38.64 36.23 -8.07
N PRO A 694 39.36 37.11 -7.34
CA PRO A 694 38.80 38.31 -6.76
C PRO A 694 38.11 39.26 -7.77
N ASN A 695 38.65 39.36 -9.00
CA ASN A 695 38.05 40.20 -10.04
C ASN A 695 36.69 39.64 -10.50
N SER A 696 36.61 38.35 -10.72
CA SER A 696 35.34 37.70 -11.07
C SER A 696 34.28 37.85 -9.95
N ILE A 697 34.68 37.72 -8.69
CA ILE A 697 33.81 37.95 -7.54
C ILE A 697 33.30 39.40 -7.53
N PHE A 698 34.16 40.39 -7.79
CA PHE A 698 33.79 41.79 -7.86
C PHE A 698 32.75 42.04 -8.96
N GLN A 699 32.97 41.50 -10.16
CA GLN A 699 32.05 41.65 -11.30
C GLN A 699 30.65 41.05 -10.98
N ILE A 700 30.61 39.89 -10.38
CA ILE A 700 29.34 39.22 -9.99
C ILE A 700 28.63 40.05 -8.95
N LYS A 701 29.32 40.60 -7.96
CA LYS A 701 28.74 41.48 -6.93
C LYS A 701 28.13 42.75 -7.56
N GLU A 702 28.80 43.38 -8.52
CA GLU A 702 28.22 44.52 -9.18
C GLU A 702 27.01 44.18 -10.05
N CYS A 703 26.97 43.04 -10.73
CA CYS A 703 25.78 42.55 -11.42
C CYS A 703 24.62 42.32 -10.45
N MET A 704 24.88 41.75 -9.25
CA MET A 704 23.87 41.55 -8.23
C MET A 704 23.27 42.89 -7.74
N LYS A 705 24.10 43.85 -7.42
CA LYS A 705 23.67 45.22 -7.00
C LYS A 705 22.82 45.87 -8.07
N GLU A 706 23.22 45.81 -9.31
CA GLU A 706 22.48 46.43 -10.42
C GLU A 706 21.12 45.73 -10.61
N HIS A 707 21.07 44.40 -10.54
CA HIS A 707 19.84 43.63 -10.67
C HIS A 707 18.83 44.03 -9.56
N ALA A 708 19.31 44.16 -8.31
CA ALA A 708 18.50 44.66 -7.19
C ALA A 708 18.06 46.12 -7.37
N ARG A 709 18.93 47.02 -7.83
CA ARG A 709 18.61 48.42 -8.11
C ARG A 709 17.50 48.58 -9.16
N LYS A 710 17.36 47.62 -10.09
CA LYS A 710 16.26 47.57 -11.07
C LYS A 710 14.91 47.14 -10.43
N GLY A 711 14.84 46.94 -9.11
CA GLY A 711 13.67 46.51 -8.41
C GLY A 711 13.47 45.00 -8.34
N ASN A 712 14.44 44.20 -8.81
CA ASN A 712 14.41 42.75 -8.86
C ASN A 712 14.90 42.12 -7.55
N ILE A 713 14.71 40.80 -7.40
CA ILE A 713 15.22 40.03 -6.26
C ILE A 713 16.51 39.33 -6.67
N VAL A 714 17.54 39.43 -5.81
CA VAL A 714 18.71 38.55 -5.83
C VAL A 714 18.66 37.67 -4.60
N PHE A 715 18.68 36.36 -4.78
CA PHE A 715 18.69 35.39 -3.69
C PHE A 715 19.82 34.39 -3.89
N PHE A 716 20.82 34.39 -3.02
CA PHE A 716 21.94 33.48 -3.16
C PHE A 716 22.33 32.77 -1.87
N SER A 717 22.73 31.49 -2.02
CA SER A 717 23.30 30.71 -0.92
C SER A 717 24.81 30.99 -0.83
N SER A 718 25.31 31.02 0.39
CA SER A 718 26.75 31.09 0.67
C SER A 718 27.08 30.50 2.03
N HIS A 719 28.33 30.00 2.14
CA HIS A 719 28.97 29.69 3.42
C HIS A 719 30.06 30.72 3.77
N ILE A 720 30.32 31.71 2.90
CA ILE A 720 31.28 32.78 3.08
C ILE A 720 30.57 34.00 3.68
N ILE A 721 30.70 34.18 4.98
CA ILE A 721 29.98 35.20 5.75
C ILE A 721 30.34 36.59 5.33
N ASP A 722 31.64 36.88 5.09
CA ASP A 722 32.14 38.18 4.64
C ASP A 722 31.47 38.68 3.34
N VAL A 723 31.19 37.80 2.42
CA VAL A 723 30.50 38.17 1.19
C VAL A 723 29.06 38.60 1.51
N VAL A 724 28.36 37.82 2.32
CA VAL A 724 26.96 38.10 2.69
C VAL A 724 26.88 39.40 3.50
N GLN A 725 27.74 39.59 4.46
CA GLN A 725 27.81 40.78 5.32
C GLN A 725 27.97 42.07 4.51
N ASN A 726 28.77 42.02 3.44
CA ASN A 726 29.11 43.20 2.66
C ASN A 726 28.11 43.59 1.56
N ILE A 727 27.31 42.62 1.06
CA ILE A 727 26.42 42.89 -0.10
C ILE A 727 24.94 42.70 0.16
N CYS A 728 24.55 41.91 1.18
CA CYS A 728 23.13 41.65 1.44
C CYS A 728 22.41 42.77 2.19
N ASN A 729 21.16 42.92 1.86
CA ASN A 729 20.21 43.77 2.62
C ASN A 729 19.61 42.93 3.76
N GLU A 730 19.30 41.65 3.50
CA GLU A 730 18.77 40.74 4.50
C GLU A 730 19.45 39.36 4.43
N VAL A 731 19.49 38.69 5.55
CA VAL A 731 20.07 37.34 5.68
C VAL A 731 19.06 36.40 6.33
N ILE A 732 19.00 35.20 5.76
CA ILE A 732 18.19 34.08 6.25
C ILE A 732 19.14 32.96 6.66
N ILE A 733 19.05 32.52 7.92
CA ILE A 733 19.91 31.48 8.47
C ILE A 733 19.09 30.18 8.62
N ILE A 734 19.62 29.08 8.06
CA ILE A 734 19.01 27.76 8.12
C ILE A 734 19.94 26.76 8.83
N LYS A 735 19.37 25.89 9.69
CA LYS A 735 20.05 24.80 10.37
C LYS A 735 19.21 23.53 10.31
N LYS A 736 19.77 22.42 9.86
CA LYS A 736 19.10 21.09 9.80
C LYS A 736 17.68 21.14 9.19
N GLY A 737 17.53 21.92 8.13
CA GLY A 737 16.25 22.04 7.41
C GLY A 737 15.23 23.00 8.03
N ILE A 738 15.57 23.72 9.09
CA ILE A 738 14.68 24.66 9.80
C ILE A 738 15.24 26.09 9.64
N LEU A 739 14.37 27.06 9.42
CA LEU A 739 14.73 28.47 9.46
C LEU A 739 14.94 28.90 10.91
N VAL A 740 16.16 29.37 11.23
CA VAL A 740 16.56 29.73 12.60
C VAL A 740 16.41 31.21 12.85
N LYS A 741 16.88 32.07 11.94
CA LYS A 741 16.82 33.52 12.11
C LYS A 741 16.75 34.23 10.75
N ARG A 742 16.03 35.37 10.71
CA ARG A 742 16.07 36.33 9.60
C ARG A 742 16.51 37.68 10.17
N ILE A 743 17.48 38.31 9.51
CA ILE A 743 18.14 39.53 9.96
C ILE A 743 18.07 40.55 8.84
N ASP A 744 17.55 41.78 9.12
CA ASP A 744 17.56 42.91 8.21
C ASP A 744 18.82 43.74 8.48
N LEU A 745 19.88 43.47 7.68
CA LEU A 745 21.18 44.09 7.86
C LEU A 745 21.21 45.59 7.61
N ASP A 746 20.19 46.17 6.95
CA ASP A 746 20.07 47.61 6.76
C ASP A 746 19.56 48.30 7.99
N LYS A 747 18.76 47.66 8.81
CA LYS A 747 18.22 48.16 10.07
C LYS A 747 19.05 47.79 11.29
N GLU A 748 19.60 46.59 11.31
CA GLU A 748 20.33 45.99 12.43
C GLU A 748 21.84 46.09 12.20
N LYS A 749 22.41 47.32 12.34
CA LYS A 749 23.84 47.56 12.09
C LYS A 749 24.78 46.76 13.01
N GLU A 750 24.42 46.60 14.28
CA GLU A 750 25.18 45.80 15.24
C GLU A 750 25.23 44.29 14.84
N GLU A 751 24.10 43.73 14.40
CA GLU A 751 24.04 42.36 13.88
C GLU A 751 24.83 42.22 12.57
N ARG A 752 24.93 43.28 11.76
CA ARG A 752 25.79 43.26 10.57
C ARG A 752 27.27 43.14 10.96
N GLU A 753 27.74 43.87 11.98
CA GLU A 753 29.14 43.82 12.46
C GLU A 753 29.49 42.48 13.10
N HIS A 754 28.53 41.85 13.78
CA HIS A 754 28.69 40.58 14.51
C HIS A 754 28.05 39.36 13.79
N LEU A 755 27.81 39.45 12.46
CA LEU A 755 27.10 38.39 11.72
C LEU A 755 27.80 37.03 11.83
N GLU A 756 29.15 37.00 11.85
CA GLU A 756 29.91 35.77 11.98
C GLU A 756 29.70 35.13 13.34
N GLU A 757 29.76 35.92 14.41
CA GLU A 757 29.53 35.44 15.77
C GLU A 757 28.09 34.90 15.95
N THR A 758 27.11 35.67 15.47
CA THR A 758 25.70 35.26 15.46
C THR A 758 25.49 33.95 14.70
N PHE A 759 26.10 33.82 13.52
CA PHE A 759 26.01 32.58 12.72
C PHE A 759 26.64 31.39 13.44
N LEU A 760 27.83 31.55 14.05
CA LEU A 760 28.50 30.49 14.78
C LEU A 760 27.68 30.06 15.99
N ASN A 761 27.16 31.01 16.76
CA ASN A 761 26.30 30.72 17.94
C ASN A 761 25.03 29.95 17.55
N LEU A 762 24.34 30.35 16.50
CA LEU A 762 23.10 29.71 16.04
C LEU A 762 23.34 28.35 15.39
N THR A 763 24.55 28.08 14.85
CA THR A 763 24.85 26.84 14.14
C THR A 763 25.72 25.86 14.92
N SER A 764 26.16 26.19 16.17
CA SER A 764 26.88 25.26 17.06
C SER A 764 25.96 24.11 17.54
N ASP A 765 26.54 22.93 17.73
CA ASP A 765 25.80 21.69 18.05
C ASP A 765 25.65 21.40 19.56
N SER A 766 25.48 22.39 20.43
CA SER A 766 25.13 22.17 21.82
C SER A 766 23.73 21.58 21.97
N LYS A 767 23.61 20.41 22.58
CA LYS A 767 22.39 19.60 22.67
C LYS A 767 21.23 20.22 23.47
N GLU A 768 21.44 21.30 24.17
CA GLU A 768 20.42 21.89 25.08
C GLU A 768 19.56 22.96 24.46
N GLU A 769 19.99 23.64 23.38
CA GLU A 769 19.29 24.79 22.83
C GLU A 769 18.14 24.48 21.83
N ILE A 770 18.04 23.26 21.31
CA ILE A 770 16.97 22.89 20.33
C ILE A 770 15.60 22.77 21.02
N ILE A 771 15.58 22.48 22.32
CA ILE A 771 14.34 22.32 23.09
C ILE A 771 13.78 23.68 23.49
N ASP A 772 14.61 24.66 23.77
CA ASP A 772 14.16 26.01 24.20
C ASP A 772 13.57 26.82 23.04
N VAL A 773 14.13 26.74 21.81
CA VAL A 773 13.60 27.44 20.63
C VAL A 773 12.22 26.91 20.21
N LEU A 774 11.99 25.59 20.37
CA LEU A 774 10.68 24.96 20.08
C LEU A 774 9.64 25.27 21.17
N ASN A 775 10.07 25.49 22.40
CA ASN A 775 9.18 25.86 23.51
C ASN A 775 8.80 27.34 23.50
N ASP A 776 9.69 28.25 23.09
CA ASP A 776 9.40 29.68 22.94
C ASP A 776 8.44 29.97 21.76
N GLU A 777 8.52 29.21 20.66
CA GLU A 777 7.53 29.34 19.56
C GLU A 777 6.14 28.80 19.94
N GLN A 778 6.06 27.79 20.80
CA GLN A 778 4.77 27.32 21.33
C GLN A 778 4.16 28.29 22.35
N ALA A 779 4.98 28.96 23.13
CA ALA A 779 4.53 29.98 24.09
C ALA A 779 4.02 31.25 23.39
N SER A 780 4.62 31.65 22.26
CA SER A 780 4.19 32.82 21.48
C SER A 780 2.92 32.60 20.63
N LYS A 781 2.61 31.32 20.28
CA LYS A 781 1.35 30.97 19.57
C LYS A 781 0.15 30.71 20.50
N GLY A 782 0.36 30.71 21.81
CA GLY A 782 -0.70 30.62 22.82
C GLY A 782 -1.20 31.98 23.35
N ALA A 783 -0.67 33.10 22.85
CA ALA A 783 -0.99 34.47 23.31
C ALA A 783 -1.53 35.40 22.21
N LEU A 784 -2.10 34.84 21.15
CA LEU A 784 -2.88 35.60 20.14
C LEU A 784 -4.23 34.94 19.88
#